data_9bbb3fa08e5d56f1bc9dcb9dff668fb6
#
_entry.id   9bbb3fa08e5d56f1bc9dcb9dff668fb6
#
_cell.length_a   1.000
_cell.length_b   1.000
_cell.length_c   1.000
_cell.angle_alpha   90.00
_cell.angle_beta   90.00
_cell.angle_gamma   90.00
#
_symmetry.space_group_name_H-M   'P 1'
#
loop_
_entity.id
_entity.type
_entity.pdbx_description
1 polymer ?
#
loop_
_entity_poly.entity_id
_entity_poly.type
_entity_poly.pdbx_seq_one_letter_code
_entity_poly.pdbx_strand_id
1 'polypeptide(L)'
;MRLLLRNFVRLFPVGFREQFGGAMIEQVERDYDEARAQGFAPALWFSLATAWDLAQSGIAEHWHPTWTGPQSAPAGESGMQWNMQEWTRDLRHAVRSLRRSPGFAAVTIGTFGLAIGVNAGMFSVVDTVLLHPLPYAHVDRLVHIAATAPGSGYPDEFGVGAEFYLQYKEQSKLLEDVSTYNSFTSTLRVGDRVERVRMSWPTNSMYSTLGAKPILGRLPVAADEERVAVISYALWTSWFSRDSSVLGHSYDMSGDKRTIVGVMGPEFKFPDDNVMLWISSDIRNEGIVPGRFGPSLIARMTPGATPEALARELTSLSKRLPERFGGTANYAKLIGQHRAVVRTLRDQLLGSVSRPLWVLLGAVGIVLLIACANVANLFLVRAEGRQRDLAVRRAIGAARSQLIQSQMSEAVVVAGIAGVLAVILSAVTLPVFLRAAPPNIPRLNDVGLNFGTVLFTFGAALLAALACGLLPAIRASAPDLTRLRDGSRGSTRQRSWARDGLVVGQTALALVLLIGSGLLVRSFWALRHVNPGYDTANIFTFQIAPEGPTLRDGPAFARFDLGFMDQLRAIPGVETVGLVENIPLNEGTATTRFRTEEMANEPEGGTVLTYTFSAGDYFKAMAIHVRQGRPLENNDHISNLRNVVISKTAANLLWPGKDPIGRRLQRQGLATWETVVGVVDDVMQYSFRDPPQALVYFPLVGPEPRSWAVSSPAFVVKTARAETIAPEIRALVHKVAPSAPMYRVFTMAGLAKDSMVQLSFTMLTLGIASSLALILGAVGLYGVLSYIVAQRTREIGVRMALGAEAGTVRRMVVAQGARVVAVGVVIGVAVAFASTRALGSLLFGVDAVDAATFVGMSASMLIIGLLASYVPARRASRVDPIESLRGD
;
A
#
# COMPACT_ATOMS: atom_id res chain seq x y z
N MET A 1 -14.89 30.74 -13.98
CA MET A 1 -15.27 30.95 -12.57
C MET A 1 -16.45 31.90 -12.41
N ARG A 2 -16.42 33.16 -12.92
CA ARG A 2 -17.58 34.08 -12.87
C ARG A 2 -18.89 33.47 -13.41
N LEU A 3 -18.85 32.78 -14.55
CA LEU A 3 -20.02 32.09 -15.12
C LEU A 3 -20.60 30.99 -14.19
N LEU A 4 -19.73 30.32 -13.43
CA LEU A 4 -20.15 29.31 -12.45
C LEU A 4 -20.89 29.98 -11.27
N LEU A 5 -20.33 31.04 -10.70
CA LEU A 5 -20.95 31.78 -9.59
C LEU A 5 -22.32 32.37 -9.98
N ARG A 6 -22.46 32.94 -11.21
CA ARG A 6 -23.75 33.35 -11.76
C ARG A 6 -24.77 32.21 -11.86
N ASN A 7 -24.35 31.00 -12.12
CA ASN A 7 -25.26 29.86 -12.17
C ASN A 7 -25.79 29.44 -10.79
N PHE A 8 -25.04 29.67 -9.71
CA PHE A 8 -25.53 29.39 -8.35
C PHE A 8 -26.67 30.35 -7.90
N VAL A 9 -26.73 31.60 -8.43
CA VAL A 9 -27.84 32.50 -8.20
C VAL A 9 -29.17 31.97 -8.77
N ARG A 10 -29.10 31.06 -9.76
CA ARG A 10 -30.28 30.38 -10.30
C ARG A 10 -30.93 29.38 -9.34
N LEU A 11 -30.24 29.04 -8.25
CA LEU A 11 -30.78 28.16 -7.21
C LEU A 11 -31.82 28.87 -6.33
N PHE A 12 -31.92 30.19 -6.37
CA PHE A 12 -32.94 30.95 -5.62
C PHE A 12 -34.31 30.92 -6.33
N PRO A 13 -35.42 31.07 -5.58
CA PRO A 13 -36.77 31.16 -6.13
C PRO A 13 -36.90 32.26 -7.19
N VAL A 14 -37.80 32.09 -8.18
CA VAL A 14 -37.96 33.01 -9.31
C VAL A 14 -38.23 34.44 -8.84
N GLY A 15 -39.18 34.62 -7.91
CA GLY A 15 -39.53 35.96 -7.38
C GLY A 15 -38.39 36.65 -6.64
N PHE A 16 -37.59 35.90 -5.89
CA PHE A 16 -36.39 36.41 -5.22
C PHE A 16 -35.32 36.87 -6.24
N ARG A 17 -35.13 36.09 -7.31
CA ARG A 17 -34.16 36.41 -8.36
C ARG A 17 -34.52 37.64 -9.18
N GLU A 18 -35.80 37.84 -9.45
CA GLU A 18 -36.29 39.03 -10.18
C GLU A 18 -36.02 40.31 -9.40
N GLN A 19 -36.11 40.26 -8.06
CA GLN A 19 -35.93 41.45 -7.22
C GLN A 19 -34.48 41.65 -6.79
N PHE A 20 -33.75 40.59 -6.42
CA PHE A 20 -32.44 40.71 -5.79
C PHE A 20 -31.29 40.10 -6.63
N GLY A 21 -31.60 39.29 -7.66
CA GLY A 21 -30.60 38.53 -8.41
C GLY A 21 -29.58 39.42 -9.13
N GLY A 22 -29.98 40.59 -9.62
CA GLY A 22 -29.09 41.55 -10.24
C GLY A 22 -28.04 42.11 -9.27
N ALA A 23 -28.49 42.56 -8.11
CA ALA A 23 -27.62 43.11 -7.07
C ALA A 23 -26.64 42.06 -6.52
N MET A 24 -27.11 40.82 -6.33
CA MET A 24 -26.27 39.69 -5.88
C MET A 24 -25.18 39.35 -6.87
N ILE A 25 -25.48 39.30 -8.17
CA ILE A 25 -24.51 39.05 -9.22
C ILE A 25 -23.44 40.14 -9.23
N GLU A 26 -23.85 41.41 -9.17
CA GLU A 26 -22.92 42.53 -9.17
C GLU A 26 -22.00 42.53 -7.94
N GLN A 27 -22.52 42.20 -6.76
CA GLN A 27 -21.76 42.07 -5.53
C GLN A 27 -20.70 40.93 -5.65
N VAL A 28 -21.15 39.73 -6.05
CA VAL A 28 -20.28 38.56 -6.19
C VAL A 28 -19.17 38.79 -7.26
N GLU A 29 -19.50 39.54 -8.33
CA GLU A 29 -18.49 39.85 -9.36
C GLU A 29 -17.46 40.85 -8.82
N ARG A 30 -17.86 41.82 -8.01
CA ARG A 30 -16.97 42.80 -7.38
C ARG A 30 -16.02 42.12 -6.38
N ASP A 31 -16.56 41.31 -5.48
CA ASP A 31 -15.81 40.62 -4.44
C ASP A 31 -14.83 39.59 -5.07
N TYR A 32 -15.24 38.95 -6.17
CA TYR A 32 -14.35 38.06 -6.94
C TYR A 32 -13.17 38.82 -7.58
N ASP A 33 -13.40 40.01 -8.10
CA ASP A 33 -12.34 40.82 -8.70
C ASP A 33 -11.35 41.31 -7.64
N GLU A 34 -11.79 41.65 -6.45
CA GLU A 34 -10.94 41.97 -5.31
C GLU A 34 -10.10 40.76 -4.86
N ALA A 35 -10.72 39.57 -4.72
CA ALA A 35 -10.01 38.36 -4.38
C ALA A 35 -8.98 37.97 -5.47
N ARG A 36 -9.28 38.21 -6.74
CA ARG A 36 -8.38 37.93 -7.86
C ARG A 36 -7.18 38.88 -7.89
N ALA A 37 -7.37 40.13 -7.45
CA ALA A 37 -6.27 41.08 -7.31
C ALA A 37 -5.24 40.66 -6.25
N GLN A 38 -5.68 39.86 -5.25
CA GLN A 38 -4.81 39.29 -4.21
C GLN A 38 -4.09 37.99 -4.63
N GLY A 39 -4.44 37.37 -5.78
CA GLY A 39 -3.80 36.20 -6.34
C GLY A 39 -4.75 35.04 -6.69
N PHE A 40 -4.18 33.99 -7.28
CA PHE A 40 -4.97 32.82 -7.73
C PHE A 40 -5.59 32.02 -6.59
N ALA A 41 -4.85 31.78 -5.49
CA ALA A 41 -5.32 30.99 -4.37
C ALA A 41 -6.47 31.68 -3.60
N PRO A 42 -6.42 33.01 -3.27
CA PRO A 42 -7.55 33.74 -2.72
C PRO A 42 -8.79 33.71 -3.62
N ALA A 43 -8.61 33.89 -4.95
CA ALA A 43 -9.72 33.84 -5.89
C ALA A 43 -10.39 32.48 -5.97
N LEU A 44 -9.63 31.39 -5.90
CA LEU A 44 -10.15 30.03 -5.88
C LEU A 44 -10.92 29.75 -4.57
N TRP A 45 -10.34 30.14 -3.41
CA TRP A 45 -10.97 30.00 -2.11
C TRP A 45 -12.28 30.79 -2.02
N PHE A 46 -12.26 32.05 -2.43
CA PHE A 46 -13.46 32.88 -2.51
C PHE A 46 -14.54 32.23 -3.37
N SER A 47 -14.15 31.71 -4.55
CA SER A 47 -15.11 31.08 -5.47
C SER A 47 -15.76 29.83 -4.87
N LEU A 48 -15.00 28.99 -4.15
CA LEU A 48 -15.53 27.79 -3.49
C LEU A 48 -16.43 28.17 -2.29
N ALA A 49 -15.98 29.10 -1.46
CA ALA A 49 -16.75 29.57 -0.29
C ALA A 49 -18.07 30.24 -0.72
N THR A 50 -18.01 31.14 -1.71
CA THR A 50 -19.22 31.85 -2.23
C THR A 50 -20.16 30.89 -2.96
N ALA A 51 -19.64 29.92 -3.73
CA ALA A 51 -20.49 28.90 -4.36
C ALA A 51 -21.23 28.06 -3.32
N TRP A 52 -20.53 27.67 -2.23
CA TRP A 52 -21.13 26.94 -1.11
C TRP A 52 -22.20 27.77 -0.39
N ASP A 53 -21.88 29.02 -0.07
CA ASP A 53 -22.83 29.96 0.60
C ASP A 53 -24.06 30.23 -0.25
N LEU A 54 -23.91 30.54 -1.55
CA LEU A 54 -25.00 30.71 -2.49
C LEU A 54 -25.86 29.44 -2.65
N ALA A 55 -25.22 28.27 -2.69
CA ALA A 55 -25.95 27.00 -2.76
C ALA A 55 -26.76 26.76 -1.48
N GLN A 56 -26.16 26.96 -0.32
CA GLN A 56 -26.81 26.79 0.97
C GLN A 56 -27.95 27.78 1.16
N SER A 57 -27.70 29.07 0.86
CA SER A 57 -28.70 30.14 0.98
C SER A 57 -29.82 29.98 -0.05
N GLY A 58 -29.52 29.60 -1.30
CA GLY A 58 -30.53 29.36 -2.32
C GLY A 58 -31.41 28.14 -1.99
N ILE A 59 -30.85 27.09 -1.40
CA ILE A 59 -31.62 25.95 -0.87
C ILE A 59 -32.45 26.39 0.36
N ALA A 60 -31.84 27.14 1.29
CA ALA A 60 -32.54 27.65 2.48
C ALA A 60 -33.71 28.55 2.10
N GLU A 61 -33.58 29.43 1.10
CA GLU A 61 -34.64 30.32 0.63
C GLU A 61 -35.82 29.58 -0.02
N HIS A 62 -35.60 28.36 -0.56
CA HIS A 62 -36.69 27.48 -1.00
C HIS A 62 -37.41 26.81 0.17
N TRP A 63 -36.78 26.66 1.31
CA TRP A 63 -37.30 25.96 2.48
C TRP A 63 -37.88 26.95 3.53
N HIS A 64 -37.30 28.13 3.63
CA HIS A 64 -37.65 29.21 4.51
C HIS A 64 -37.49 30.54 3.76
N PRO A 65 -38.46 30.93 2.87
CA PRO A 65 -38.37 32.21 2.18
C PRO A 65 -38.38 33.37 3.17
N THR A 66 -37.24 34.09 3.22
CA THR A 66 -37.11 35.33 4.01
C THR A 66 -37.85 36.47 3.34
N TRP A 67 -38.20 36.30 2.05
CA TRP A 67 -38.94 37.23 1.26
C TRP A 67 -40.38 36.74 1.07
N THR A 68 -41.36 37.47 1.70
CA THR A 68 -42.76 37.30 1.44
C THR A 68 -43.19 38.37 0.44
N GLY A 69 -43.38 38.01 -0.83
CA GLY A 69 -44.05 38.86 -1.82
C GLY A 69 -45.45 39.25 -1.39
N PRO A 70 -46.17 40.18 -2.09
CA PRO A 70 -47.43 40.72 -1.67
C PRO A 70 -48.42 39.61 -1.27
N GLN A 71 -48.88 39.68 -0.05
CA GLN A 71 -49.62 38.67 0.71
C GLN A 71 -50.89 38.21 0.00
N SER A 72 -50.96 36.95 -0.32
CA SER A 72 -52.18 36.18 -0.42
C SER A 72 -52.27 35.25 0.80
N ALA A 73 -53.25 35.49 1.63
CA ALA A 73 -53.80 34.80 2.79
C ALA A 73 -53.01 33.70 3.53
N PRO A 74 -53.11 33.60 4.86
CA PRO A 74 -52.22 32.79 5.71
C PRO A 74 -52.59 31.31 5.63
N ALA A 75 -51.69 30.54 4.99
CA ALA A 75 -51.59 29.11 5.27
C ALA A 75 -50.62 28.98 6.45
N GLY A 76 -51.07 28.31 7.51
CA GLY A 76 -50.45 28.24 8.81
C GLY A 76 -48.94 27.98 8.81
N GLU A 77 -48.25 28.80 9.56
CA GLU A 77 -46.83 28.60 9.90
C GLU A 77 -46.63 27.26 10.61
N SER A 78 -46.06 26.29 9.91
CA SER A 78 -45.34 25.20 10.56
C SER A 78 -43.86 25.31 10.19
N GLY A 79 -43.14 26.18 10.91
CA GLY A 79 -41.71 26.14 10.98
C GLY A 79 -41.27 24.70 11.24
N MET A 80 -40.18 24.25 10.60
CA MET A 80 -39.56 22.94 10.81
C MET A 80 -39.02 22.91 12.26
N GLN A 81 -39.89 22.83 13.25
CA GLN A 81 -39.54 22.46 14.61
C GLN A 81 -39.20 21.00 14.58
N TRP A 82 -37.92 20.70 14.73
CA TRP A 82 -37.40 19.36 14.92
C TRP A 82 -37.96 18.78 16.23
N ASN A 83 -39.19 18.26 16.17
CA ASN A 83 -39.86 17.70 17.33
C ASN A 83 -39.31 16.29 17.59
N MET A 84 -38.47 16.14 18.60
CA MET A 84 -37.83 14.86 18.96
C MET A 84 -38.87 13.75 19.18
N GLN A 85 -40.07 14.09 19.57
CA GLN A 85 -41.17 13.14 19.73
C GLN A 85 -41.70 12.59 18.39
N GLU A 86 -41.71 13.40 17.34
CA GLU A 86 -42.09 12.95 15.97
C GLU A 86 -41.02 11.99 15.41
N TRP A 87 -39.73 12.28 15.60
CA TRP A 87 -38.66 11.40 15.19
C TRP A 87 -38.69 10.03 15.88
N THR A 88 -38.93 9.97 17.20
CA THR A 88 -39.04 8.70 17.92
C THR A 88 -40.24 7.86 17.47
N ARG A 89 -41.38 8.52 17.12
CA ARG A 89 -42.53 7.86 16.53
C ARG A 89 -42.24 7.30 15.15
N ASP A 90 -41.59 8.11 14.27
CA ASP A 90 -41.22 7.70 12.92
C ASP A 90 -40.19 6.55 12.93
N LEU A 91 -39.21 6.57 13.82
CA LEU A 91 -38.26 5.44 14.00
C LEU A 91 -38.98 4.16 14.44
N ARG A 92 -39.95 4.23 15.36
CA ARG A 92 -40.75 3.03 15.74
C ARG A 92 -41.59 2.52 14.57
N HIS A 93 -42.14 3.39 13.77
CA HIS A 93 -42.84 3.04 12.54
C HIS A 93 -41.91 2.40 11.50
N ALA A 94 -40.70 2.95 11.34
CA ALA A 94 -39.69 2.39 10.46
C ALA A 94 -39.31 0.95 10.86
N VAL A 95 -39.06 0.70 12.15
CA VAL A 95 -38.77 -0.65 12.67
C VAL A 95 -39.93 -1.62 12.41
N ARG A 96 -41.17 -1.22 12.66
CA ARG A 96 -42.36 -2.05 12.39
C ARG A 96 -42.52 -2.34 10.88
N SER A 97 -42.26 -1.34 10.05
CA SER A 97 -42.31 -1.47 8.59
C SER A 97 -41.25 -2.45 8.07
N LEU A 98 -40.02 -2.39 8.58
CA LEU A 98 -38.94 -3.34 8.24
C LEU A 98 -39.26 -4.76 8.69
N ARG A 99 -39.82 -4.95 9.90
CA ARG A 99 -40.27 -6.26 10.37
C ARG A 99 -41.36 -6.90 9.52
N ARG A 100 -42.24 -6.09 8.90
CA ARG A 100 -43.27 -6.56 7.97
C ARG A 100 -42.74 -6.96 6.59
N SER A 101 -41.49 -6.55 6.25
CA SER A 101 -40.85 -6.88 4.98
C SER A 101 -39.43 -7.45 5.22
N PRO A 102 -39.32 -8.66 5.79
CA PRO A 102 -38.04 -9.21 6.25
C PRO A 102 -37.06 -9.45 5.10
N GLY A 103 -37.49 -9.83 3.92
CA GLY A 103 -36.64 -10.00 2.74
C GLY A 103 -35.95 -8.71 2.32
N PHE A 104 -36.70 -7.58 2.26
CA PHE A 104 -36.14 -6.27 1.97
C PHE A 104 -35.12 -5.85 3.04
N ALA A 105 -35.48 -5.99 4.30
CA ALA A 105 -34.59 -5.61 5.41
C ALA A 105 -33.30 -6.43 5.40
N ALA A 106 -33.37 -7.74 5.23
CA ALA A 106 -32.21 -8.64 5.19
C ALA A 106 -31.26 -8.29 4.04
N VAL A 107 -31.79 -8.12 2.82
CA VAL A 107 -30.95 -7.78 1.64
C VAL A 107 -30.31 -6.40 1.80
N THR A 108 -31.07 -5.40 2.26
CA THR A 108 -30.56 -4.03 2.38
C THR A 108 -29.52 -3.91 3.51
N ILE A 109 -29.81 -4.46 4.70
CA ILE A 109 -28.91 -4.46 5.85
C ILE A 109 -27.67 -5.31 5.56
N GLY A 110 -27.84 -6.48 4.95
CA GLY A 110 -26.74 -7.37 4.56
C GLY A 110 -25.81 -6.73 3.54
N THR A 111 -26.37 -6.12 2.48
CA THR A 111 -25.59 -5.41 1.46
C THR A 111 -24.79 -4.24 2.04
N PHE A 112 -25.43 -3.40 2.84
CA PHE A 112 -24.75 -2.28 3.49
C PHE A 112 -23.75 -2.77 4.54
N GLY A 113 -24.15 -3.69 5.42
CA GLY A 113 -23.29 -4.23 6.47
C GLY A 113 -22.01 -4.84 5.91
N LEU A 114 -22.12 -5.62 4.83
CA LEU A 114 -20.96 -6.21 4.16
C LEU A 114 -20.07 -5.15 3.50
N ALA A 115 -20.63 -4.25 2.70
CA ALA A 115 -19.86 -3.23 2.00
C ALA A 115 -19.19 -2.24 2.97
N ILE A 116 -19.91 -1.77 3.98
CA ILE A 116 -19.38 -0.85 4.99
C ILE A 116 -18.36 -1.57 5.89
N GLY A 117 -18.58 -2.85 6.24
CA GLY A 117 -17.66 -3.63 7.07
C GLY A 117 -16.30 -3.84 6.42
N VAL A 118 -16.27 -4.16 5.12
CA VAL A 118 -15.02 -4.25 4.37
C VAL A 118 -14.31 -2.89 4.29
N ASN A 119 -15.07 -1.80 4.07
CA ASN A 119 -14.52 -0.44 4.08
C ASN A 119 -13.97 -0.05 5.46
N ALA A 120 -14.66 -0.40 6.55
CA ALA A 120 -14.22 -0.11 7.91
C ALA A 120 -12.92 -0.84 8.26
N GLY A 121 -12.79 -2.12 7.86
CA GLY A 121 -11.56 -2.90 8.04
C GLY A 121 -10.39 -2.27 7.27
N MET A 122 -10.60 -1.90 6.00
CA MET A 122 -9.56 -1.25 5.20
C MET A 122 -9.23 0.15 5.71
N PHE A 123 -10.23 0.92 6.14
CA PHE A 123 -10.02 2.22 6.76
C PHE A 123 -9.19 2.11 8.04
N SER A 124 -9.43 1.09 8.89
CA SER A 124 -8.62 0.85 10.09
C SER A 124 -7.13 0.69 9.78
N VAL A 125 -6.80 -0.04 8.71
CA VAL A 125 -5.40 -0.19 8.25
C VAL A 125 -4.85 1.14 7.75
N VAL A 126 -5.57 1.84 6.89
CA VAL A 126 -5.15 3.14 6.33
C VAL A 126 -5.03 4.20 7.42
N ASP A 127 -5.96 4.25 8.36
CA ASP A 127 -5.94 5.17 9.49
C ASP A 127 -4.69 4.97 10.35
N THR A 128 -4.42 3.72 10.77
CA THR A 128 -3.27 3.42 11.64
C THR A 128 -1.94 3.60 10.92
N VAL A 129 -1.83 3.14 9.66
CA VAL A 129 -0.56 3.15 8.93
C VAL A 129 -0.28 4.51 8.30
N LEU A 130 -1.28 5.14 7.66
CA LEU A 130 -1.06 6.36 6.86
C LEU A 130 -1.54 7.64 7.53
N LEU A 131 -2.68 7.63 8.25
CA LEU A 131 -3.30 8.87 8.75
C LEU A 131 -2.83 9.23 10.15
N HIS A 132 -2.56 8.24 11.01
CA HIS A 132 -2.02 8.53 12.33
C HIS A 132 -0.62 9.13 12.25
N PRO A 133 -0.35 10.23 12.94
CA PRO A 133 0.97 10.86 12.96
C PRO A 133 2.03 9.89 13.50
N LEU A 134 3.23 9.97 12.96
CA LEU A 134 4.38 9.25 13.52
C LEU A 134 4.67 9.80 14.94
N PRO A 135 5.13 8.96 15.88
CA PRO A 135 5.29 9.34 17.28
C PRO A 135 6.57 10.15 17.53
N TYR A 136 6.92 11.06 16.62
CA TYR A 136 8.11 11.90 16.71
C TYR A 136 7.74 13.38 16.75
N ALA A 137 8.58 14.18 17.42
CA ALA A 137 8.34 15.61 17.56
C ALA A 137 8.50 16.33 16.20
N HIS A 138 7.52 17.17 15.82
CA HIS A 138 7.55 17.98 14.59
C HIS A 138 7.81 17.16 13.33
N VAL A 139 7.06 16.06 13.13
CA VAL A 139 7.21 15.10 12.03
C VAL A 139 7.22 15.75 10.65
N ASP A 140 6.47 16.81 10.46
CA ASP A 140 6.40 17.62 9.24
C ASP A 140 7.74 18.26 8.83
N ARG A 141 8.68 18.42 9.80
CA ARG A 141 10.02 18.94 9.58
C ARG A 141 11.10 17.86 9.55
N LEU A 142 10.75 16.60 9.82
CA LEU A 142 11.71 15.50 9.78
C LEU A 142 11.90 15.01 8.35
N VAL A 143 13.17 14.90 7.94
CA VAL A 143 13.54 14.44 6.59
C VAL A 143 14.60 13.36 6.66
N HIS A 144 14.48 12.41 5.75
CA HIS A 144 15.52 11.46 5.37
C HIS A 144 16.40 12.08 4.29
N ILE A 145 17.71 11.90 4.41
CA ILE A 145 18.69 12.39 3.46
C ILE A 145 19.57 11.23 3.00
N ALA A 146 19.66 11.05 1.70
CA ALA A 146 20.52 10.10 1.02
C ALA A 146 21.24 10.77 -0.16
N ALA A 147 22.00 10.01 -0.91
CA ALA A 147 22.75 10.46 -2.06
C ALA A 147 22.26 9.81 -3.36
N THR A 148 22.35 10.53 -4.46
CA THR A 148 22.30 9.98 -5.82
C THR A 148 23.43 10.59 -6.64
N ALA A 149 23.96 9.84 -7.60
CA ALA A 149 24.98 10.32 -8.53
C ALA A 149 24.72 9.76 -9.93
N PRO A 150 23.81 10.36 -10.69
CA PRO A 150 23.42 9.89 -12.02
C PRO A 150 24.62 9.76 -12.97
N GLY A 151 24.74 8.63 -13.67
CA GLY A 151 25.84 8.35 -14.58
C GLY A 151 27.15 7.88 -13.92
N SER A 152 27.18 7.72 -12.59
CA SER A 152 28.37 7.20 -11.87
C SER A 152 28.47 5.68 -11.84
N GLY A 153 27.39 4.97 -12.17
CA GLY A 153 27.25 3.53 -12.02
C GLY A 153 26.84 3.06 -10.59
N TYR A 154 26.79 3.98 -9.61
CA TYR A 154 26.23 3.68 -8.30
C TYR A 154 24.70 3.50 -8.38
N PRO A 155 24.08 2.83 -7.39
CA PRO A 155 22.62 2.73 -7.29
C PRO A 155 21.93 4.10 -7.39
N ASP A 156 20.67 4.12 -7.83
CA ASP A 156 19.88 5.35 -7.94
C ASP A 156 19.80 6.13 -6.63
N GLU A 157 19.88 5.43 -5.50
CA GLU A 157 19.97 6.00 -4.17
C GLU A 157 20.92 5.16 -3.30
N PHE A 158 21.80 5.83 -2.58
CA PHE A 158 22.76 5.21 -1.67
C PHE A 158 22.97 6.07 -0.44
N GLY A 159 23.50 5.46 0.64
CA GLY A 159 23.83 6.16 1.87
C GLY A 159 24.95 7.18 1.69
N VAL A 160 25.21 7.97 2.71
CA VAL A 160 26.25 9.01 2.72
C VAL A 160 27.44 8.58 3.58
N GLY A 161 28.56 9.28 3.45
CA GLY A 161 29.75 9.11 4.29
C GLY A 161 29.74 10.04 5.51
N ALA A 162 30.67 9.80 6.42
CA ALA A 162 30.86 10.65 7.61
C ALA A 162 31.19 12.11 7.26
N GLU A 163 31.90 12.33 6.17
CA GLU A 163 32.23 13.66 5.65
C GLU A 163 31.00 14.47 5.28
N PHE A 164 29.94 13.84 4.75
CA PHE A 164 28.66 14.49 4.44
C PHE A 164 27.96 14.93 5.74
N TYR A 165 27.90 14.02 6.72
CA TYR A 165 27.29 14.32 8.01
C TYR A 165 27.92 15.56 8.66
N LEU A 166 29.24 15.61 8.74
CA LEU A 166 29.95 16.76 9.33
C LEU A 166 29.76 18.04 8.52
N GLN A 167 29.86 17.94 7.19
CA GLN A 167 29.66 19.09 6.31
C GLN A 167 28.27 19.69 6.47
N TYR A 168 27.24 18.85 6.49
CA TYR A 168 25.86 19.26 6.61
C TYR A 168 25.54 19.82 8.01
N LYS A 169 26.03 19.14 9.06
CA LYS A 169 25.85 19.56 10.45
C LYS A 169 26.42 20.95 10.74
N GLU A 170 27.59 21.24 10.18
CA GLU A 170 28.30 22.48 10.49
C GLU A 170 27.94 23.65 9.58
N GLN A 171 27.52 23.37 8.32
CA GLN A 171 27.39 24.42 7.30
C GLN A 171 25.97 24.63 6.76
N SER A 172 25.04 23.73 6.99
CA SER A 172 23.67 23.93 6.54
C SER A 172 22.95 24.96 7.39
N LYS A 173 22.26 25.89 6.74
CA LYS A 173 21.40 26.89 7.38
C LYS A 173 19.94 26.45 7.46
N LEU A 174 19.57 25.41 6.70
CA LEU A 174 18.22 24.87 6.64
C LEU A 174 18.04 23.65 7.53
N LEU A 175 19.09 23.20 8.25
CA LEU A 175 19.02 22.13 9.23
C LEU A 175 19.08 22.70 10.65
N GLU A 176 18.18 22.23 11.51
CA GLU A 176 18.22 22.48 12.97
C GLU A 176 19.06 21.42 13.67
N ASP A 177 18.93 20.15 13.24
CA ASP A 177 19.70 19.03 13.77
C ASP A 177 19.79 17.91 12.70
N VAL A 178 20.86 17.09 12.77
CA VAL A 178 21.10 15.98 11.86
C VAL A 178 21.78 14.82 12.57
N SER A 179 21.42 13.60 12.21
CA SER A 179 22.01 12.37 12.71
C SER A 179 22.23 11.36 11.58
N THR A 180 23.26 10.55 11.72
CA THR A 180 23.37 9.32 10.94
C THR A 180 22.51 8.23 11.55
N TYR A 181 22.06 7.29 10.72
CA TYR A 181 21.48 6.03 11.17
C TYR A 181 21.73 4.92 10.15
N ASN A 182 21.74 3.72 10.66
CA ASN A 182 21.75 2.48 9.88
C ASN A 182 20.99 1.40 10.66
N SER A 183 20.77 0.24 10.07
CA SER A 183 20.35 -0.94 10.83
C SER A 183 21.06 -2.18 10.30
N PHE A 184 21.44 -3.07 11.18
CA PHE A 184 22.14 -4.29 10.89
C PHE A 184 21.79 -5.36 11.93
N THR A 185 22.11 -6.61 11.64
CA THR A 185 21.89 -7.70 12.59
C THR A 185 23.23 -8.10 13.21
N SER A 186 23.29 -8.17 14.54
CA SER A 186 24.48 -8.57 15.26
C SER A 186 24.17 -9.39 16.51
N THR A 187 25.21 -9.96 17.13
CA THR A 187 25.07 -10.83 18.29
C THR A 187 24.84 -10.01 19.56
N LEU A 188 23.83 -10.38 20.34
CA LEU A 188 23.61 -9.97 21.70
C LEU A 188 23.76 -11.17 22.63
N ARG A 189 24.57 -11.04 23.68
CA ARG A 189 24.80 -12.09 24.68
C ARG A 189 24.41 -11.57 26.06
N VAL A 190 23.49 -12.27 26.71
CA VAL A 190 23.01 -11.98 28.07
C VAL A 190 23.05 -13.29 28.87
N GLY A 191 24.06 -13.48 29.69
CA GLY A 191 24.31 -14.77 30.35
C GLY A 191 24.56 -15.88 29.33
N ASP A 192 23.79 -16.96 29.45
CA ASP A 192 23.85 -18.09 28.53
C ASP A 192 23.01 -17.89 27.23
N ARG A 193 22.18 -16.87 27.21
CA ARG A 193 21.36 -16.55 26.05
C ARG A 193 22.15 -15.77 25.02
N VAL A 194 22.25 -16.32 23.81
CA VAL A 194 22.97 -15.71 22.69
C VAL A 194 22.05 -15.72 21.48
N GLU A 195 21.72 -14.55 20.97
CA GLU A 195 20.87 -14.42 19.76
C GLU A 195 21.38 -13.31 18.86
N ARG A 196 21.03 -13.40 17.60
CA ARG A 196 21.22 -12.33 16.62
C ARG A 196 20.02 -11.41 16.67
N VAL A 197 20.22 -10.17 17.02
CA VAL A 197 19.19 -9.14 17.12
C VAL A 197 19.48 -7.99 16.17
N ARG A 198 18.41 -7.32 15.75
CA ARG A 198 18.55 -6.14 14.90
C ARG A 198 18.95 -4.96 15.75
N MET A 199 20.03 -4.32 15.36
CA MET A 199 20.66 -3.17 16.04
C MET A 199 20.73 -1.98 15.11
N SER A 200 20.87 -0.79 15.68
CA SER A 200 21.20 0.44 14.94
C SER A 200 22.41 1.11 15.55
N TRP A 201 23.19 1.79 14.73
CA TRP A 201 24.38 2.53 15.16
C TRP A 201 24.26 4.01 14.76
N PRO A 202 23.38 4.77 15.44
CA PRO A 202 23.17 6.17 15.17
C PRO A 202 24.19 7.07 15.85
N THR A 203 24.36 8.28 15.36
CA THR A 203 24.99 9.35 16.17
C THR A 203 24.05 9.78 17.30
N ASN A 204 24.64 10.28 18.41
CA ASN A 204 23.88 10.65 19.61
C ASN A 204 22.78 11.68 19.35
N SER A 205 22.94 12.52 18.33
CA SER A 205 21.92 13.49 17.91
C SER A 205 20.61 12.87 17.39
N MET A 206 20.56 11.57 17.10
CA MET A 206 19.31 10.93 16.64
C MET A 206 18.14 11.16 17.59
N TYR A 207 18.39 11.05 18.88
CA TYR A 207 17.33 11.18 19.88
C TYR A 207 16.80 12.62 19.96
N SER A 208 17.67 13.63 19.89
CA SER A 208 17.28 15.05 19.84
C SER A 208 16.57 15.36 18.52
N THR A 209 17.10 14.85 17.41
CA THR A 209 16.48 15.01 16.08
C THR A 209 15.06 14.47 16.04
N LEU A 210 14.79 13.32 16.66
CA LEU A 210 13.47 12.71 16.72
C LEU A 210 12.61 13.25 17.89
N GLY A 211 13.20 13.98 18.84
CA GLY A 211 12.53 14.43 20.05
C GLY A 211 12.18 13.27 21.00
N ALA A 212 12.93 12.19 20.93
CA ALA A 212 12.69 10.97 21.68
C ALA A 212 13.18 11.09 23.14
N LYS A 213 12.46 10.45 24.07
CA LYS A 213 12.81 10.40 25.49
C LYS A 213 12.77 8.96 25.99
N PRO A 214 13.70 8.56 26.87
CA PRO A 214 13.67 7.25 27.48
C PRO A 214 12.55 7.19 28.53
N ILE A 215 11.97 6.01 28.75
CA ILE A 215 11.03 5.76 29.85
C ILE A 215 11.77 5.39 31.13
N LEU A 216 13.02 4.92 31.01
CA LEU A 216 13.87 4.54 32.14
C LEU A 216 15.32 4.89 31.82
N GLY A 217 16.06 5.39 32.81
CA GLY A 217 17.45 5.77 32.63
C GLY A 217 17.66 7.08 31.87
N ARG A 218 18.71 7.16 31.04
CA ARG A 218 19.10 8.35 30.28
C ARG A 218 19.46 8.02 28.84
N LEU A 219 19.59 9.05 28.03
CA LEU A 219 20.10 8.94 26.66
C LEU A 219 21.64 9.03 26.65
N PRO A 220 22.32 8.51 25.63
CA PRO A 220 23.74 8.64 25.44
C PRO A 220 24.17 10.10 25.27
N VAL A 221 25.36 10.42 25.77
CA VAL A 221 26.03 11.72 25.60
C VAL A 221 27.40 11.52 24.95
N ALA A 222 27.99 12.56 24.40
CA ALA A 222 29.27 12.47 23.70
C ALA A 222 30.43 11.88 24.56
N ALA A 223 30.38 12.06 25.86
CA ALA A 223 31.36 11.50 26.80
C ALA A 223 31.25 9.97 26.99
N ASP A 224 30.12 9.36 26.60
CA ASP A 224 29.95 7.89 26.71
C ASP A 224 30.72 7.14 25.62
N GLU A 225 31.10 7.82 24.54
CA GLU A 225 31.71 7.24 23.34
C GLU A 225 30.83 6.09 22.79
N GLU A 226 31.40 4.99 22.28
CA GLU A 226 30.70 3.80 21.81
C GLU A 226 30.51 2.72 22.89
N ARG A 227 30.61 3.07 24.17
CA ARG A 227 30.59 2.14 25.32
C ARG A 227 29.20 1.89 25.87
N VAL A 228 28.20 2.63 25.41
CA VAL A 228 26.83 2.54 25.92
C VAL A 228 25.84 2.14 24.87
N ALA A 229 24.72 1.57 25.32
CA ALA A 229 23.60 1.23 24.49
C ALA A 229 22.26 1.63 25.14
N VAL A 230 21.27 1.88 24.31
CA VAL A 230 19.86 2.05 24.71
C VAL A 230 19.07 0.89 24.13
N ILE A 231 18.15 0.33 24.90
CA ILE A 231 17.35 -0.83 24.49
C ILE A 231 15.90 -0.46 24.22
N SER A 232 15.25 -1.25 23.36
CA SER A 232 13.83 -1.10 23.07
C SER A 232 12.97 -1.65 24.21
N TYR A 233 11.73 -1.18 24.26
CA TYR A 233 10.72 -1.74 25.18
C TYR A 233 10.50 -3.26 24.96
N ALA A 234 10.55 -3.69 23.70
CA ALA A 234 10.39 -5.10 23.34
C ALA A 234 11.53 -5.96 23.92
N LEU A 235 12.78 -5.52 23.78
CA LEU A 235 13.93 -6.24 24.36
C LEU A 235 13.88 -6.25 25.88
N TRP A 236 13.57 -5.11 26.51
CA TRP A 236 13.44 -5.01 27.97
C TRP A 236 12.35 -5.93 28.51
N THR A 237 11.23 -6.07 27.79
CA THR A 237 10.12 -6.95 28.22
C THR A 237 10.47 -8.42 28.01
N SER A 238 11.03 -8.79 26.83
CA SER A 238 11.21 -10.20 26.44
C SER A 238 12.47 -10.86 27.03
N TRP A 239 13.53 -10.08 27.30
CA TRP A 239 14.79 -10.61 27.80
C TRP A 239 15.05 -10.28 29.26
N PHE A 240 14.58 -9.15 29.72
CA PHE A 240 14.85 -8.66 31.08
C PHE A 240 13.59 -8.60 31.95
N SER A 241 12.44 -9.15 31.48
CA SER A 241 11.19 -9.21 32.26
C SER A 241 10.77 -7.88 32.92
N ARG A 242 11.14 -6.76 32.26
CA ARG A 242 10.95 -5.38 32.76
C ARG A 242 11.71 -5.05 34.04
N ASP A 243 12.81 -5.76 34.32
CA ASP A 243 13.67 -5.43 35.45
C ASP A 243 14.43 -4.13 35.23
N SER A 244 14.29 -3.18 36.13
CA SER A 244 14.99 -1.89 36.07
C SER A 244 16.49 -1.99 36.42
N SER A 245 16.90 -3.09 37.02
CA SER A 245 18.31 -3.34 37.34
C SER A 245 19.19 -3.53 36.11
N VAL A 246 18.59 -3.69 34.92
CA VAL A 246 19.32 -3.73 33.64
C VAL A 246 20.20 -2.48 33.40
N LEU A 247 19.82 -1.34 33.97
CA LEU A 247 20.60 -0.12 33.86
C LEU A 247 21.96 -0.22 34.59
N GLY A 248 23.01 0.25 33.93
CA GLY A 248 24.36 0.20 34.46
C GLY A 248 25.05 -1.15 34.29
N HIS A 249 24.38 -2.18 33.83
CA HIS A 249 24.98 -3.48 33.51
C HIS A 249 25.50 -3.51 32.08
N SER A 250 26.66 -4.20 31.92
CA SER A 250 27.30 -4.34 30.61
C SER A 250 27.08 -5.73 30.04
N TYR A 251 26.70 -5.76 28.77
CA TYR A 251 26.48 -6.99 28.01
C TYR A 251 27.32 -7.00 26.75
N ASP A 252 27.60 -8.19 26.22
CA ASP A 252 28.32 -8.34 24.96
C ASP A 252 27.37 -8.02 23.80
N MET A 253 27.69 -6.98 23.05
CA MET A 253 26.96 -6.50 21.88
C MET A 253 27.94 -6.37 20.72
N SER A 254 27.85 -7.26 19.74
CA SER A 254 28.76 -7.29 18.58
C SER A 254 30.22 -7.56 18.93
N GLY A 255 30.49 -8.35 19.97
CA GLY A 255 31.85 -8.69 20.42
C GLY A 255 32.49 -7.68 21.38
N ASP A 256 31.79 -6.59 21.70
CA ASP A 256 32.24 -5.57 22.68
C ASP A 256 31.26 -5.46 23.85
N LYS A 257 31.82 -5.22 25.04
CA LYS A 257 30.99 -4.96 26.21
C LYS A 257 30.48 -3.53 26.20
N ARG A 258 29.13 -3.38 26.23
CA ARG A 258 28.44 -2.09 26.26
C ARG A 258 27.46 -2.03 27.42
N THR A 259 27.40 -0.89 28.08
CA THR A 259 26.55 -0.67 29.25
C THR A 259 25.19 -0.16 28.82
N ILE A 260 24.11 -0.77 29.27
CA ILE A 260 22.75 -0.26 29.05
C ILE A 260 22.52 0.96 29.93
N VAL A 261 22.25 2.12 29.34
CA VAL A 261 22.01 3.39 30.03
C VAL A 261 20.57 3.87 29.97
N GLY A 262 19.76 3.32 29.09
CA GLY A 262 18.37 3.73 28.95
C GLY A 262 17.50 2.70 28.26
N VAL A 263 16.18 2.84 28.49
CA VAL A 263 15.12 2.04 27.85
C VAL A 263 14.16 3.00 27.15
N MET A 264 13.90 2.75 25.87
CA MET A 264 12.93 3.53 25.07
C MET A 264 11.50 3.06 25.32
N GLY A 265 10.55 3.96 25.10
CA GLY A 265 9.11 3.63 25.14
C GLY A 265 8.66 2.70 24.02
N PRO A 266 7.50 2.05 24.17
CA PRO A 266 6.98 1.10 23.18
C PRO A 266 6.68 1.72 21.81
N GLU A 267 6.51 3.04 21.75
CA GLU A 267 6.22 3.79 20.53
C GLU A 267 7.48 4.14 19.72
N PHE A 268 8.67 4.04 20.33
CA PHE A 268 9.93 4.35 19.64
C PHE A 268 10.40 3.16 18.82
N LYS A 269 10.25 3.24 17.50
CA LYS A 269 10.50 2.17 16.54
C LYS A 269 11.32 2.68 15.34
N PHE A 270 12.42 3.39 15.59
CA PHE A 270 13.27 3.94 14.54
C PHE A 270 14.61 3.20 14.47
N PRO A 271 15.15 2.91 13.28
CA PRO A 271 14.62 3.17 11.94
C PRO A 271 13.54 2.18 11.45
N ASP A 272 13.32 1.07 12.12
CA ASP A 272 12.28 0.09 11.82
C ASP A 272 11.77 -0.61 13.09
N ASP A 273 10.61 -1.28 12.99
CA ASP A 273 9.89 -1.92 14.12
C ASP A 273 10.68 -3.07 14.79
N ASN A 274 11.71 -3.61 14.12
CA ASN A 274 12.47 -4.78 14.58
C ASN A 274 13.76 -4.39 15.32
N VAL A 275 14.16 -3.12 15.34
CA VAL A 275 15.36 -2.69 16.04
C VAL A 275 15.17 -2.86 17.53
N MET A 276 16.03 -3.68 18.14
CA MET A 276 15.98 -4.01 19.56
C MET A 276 16.90 -3.16 20.43
N LEU A 277 17.99 -2.62 19.86
CA LEU A 277 18.90 -1.74 20.61
C LEU A 277 19.65 -0.79 19.67
N TRP A 278 20.10 0.32 20.26
CA TRP A 278 20.86 1.37 19.61
C TRP A 278 22.19 1.52 20.32
N ILE A 279 23.29 1.36 19.57
CA ILE A 279 24.64 1.55 20.03
C ILE A 279 25.02 3.00 19.73
N SER A 280 25.43 3.74 20.74
CA SER A 280 25.87 5.12 20.59
C SER A 280 27.10 5.23 19.70
N SER A 281 27.14 6.20 18.81
CA SER A 281 28.32 6.56 18.05
C SER A 281 28.56 8.06 18.04
N ASP A 282 29.82 8.46 17.88
CA ASP A 282 30.23 9.85 17.71
C ASP A 282 31.17 9.95 16.52
N ILE A 283 30.80 10.75 15.53
CA ILE A 283 31.61 10.98 14.32
C ILE A 283 32.46 12.24 14.57
N ARG A 284 33.78 12.04 14.64
CA ARG A 284 34.78 13.12 14.82
C ARG A 284 35.42 13.47 13.48
N ASN A 285 35.98 14.67 13.40
CA ASN A 285 36.71 15.14 12.21
C ASN A 285 37.99 14.35 11.91
N GLU A 286 38.54 13.68 12.91
CA GLU A 286 39.80 12.94 12.78
C GLU A 286 39.58 11.55 12.16
N GLY A 287 40.45 11.18 11.23
CA GLY A 287 40.47 9.82 10.65
C GLY A 287 39.39 9.55 9.64
N ILE A 288 38.69 10.55 9.12
CA ILE A 288 37.66 10.37 8.08
C ILE A 288 38.32 9.91 6.79
N VAL A 289 37.80 8.82 6.25
CA VAL A 289 38.15 8.33 4.92
C VAL A 289 36.99 8.64 3.96
N PRO A 290 37.11 9.67 3.09
CA PRO A 290 36.04 10.06 2.19
C PRO A 290 35.67 8.95 1.22
N GLY A 291 34.36 8.89 0.85
CA GLY A 291 33.86 7.90 -0.11
C GLY A 291 33.48 6.55 0.51
N ARG A 292 33.44 6.44 1.82
CA ARG A 292 32.84 5.30 2.51
C ARG A 292 31.35 5.56 2.74
N PHE A 293 30.57 5.14 1.76
CA PHE A 293 29.11 5.29 1.80
C PHE A 293 28.47 4.12 2.55
N GLY A 294 27.45 4.40 3.36
CA GLY A 294 26.73 3.35 4.11
C GLY A 294 25.52 3.89 4.86
N PRO A 295 25.66 4.69 5.94
CA PRO A 295 24.53 5.20 6.69
C PRO A 295 23.68 6.19 5.88
N SER A 296 22.41 6.30 6.23
CA SER A 296 21.56 7.40 5.82
C SER A 296 21.52 8.48 6.90
N LEU A 297 21.03 9.67 6.57
CA LEU A 297 20.82 10.71 7.56
C LEU A 297 19.33 10.89 7.85
N ILE A 298 19.05 11.18 9.10
CA ILE A 298 17.79 11.79 9.53
C ILE A 298 18.08 13.20 10.03
N ALA A 299 17.24 14.16 9.63
CA ALA A 299 17.47 15.54 10.00
C ALA A 299 16.15 16.26 10.32
N ARG A 300 16.24 17.32 11.12
CA ARG A 300 15.14 18.25 11.36
C ARG A 300 15.41 19.53 10.61
N MET A 301 14.50 19.93 9.74
CA MET A 301 14.58 21.20 9.03
C MET A 301 14.24 22.38 9.94
N THR A 302 14.82 23.54 9.64
CA THR A 302 14.43 24.82 10.27
C THR A 302 12.97 25.16 9.90
N PRO A 303 12.25 25.92 10.74
CA PRO A 303 10.90 26.36 10.42
C PRO A 303 10.83 27.10 9.08
N GLY A 304 9.89 26.70 8.22
CA GLY A 304 9.69 27.29 6.89
C GLY A 304 10.60 26.76 5.78
N ALA A 305 11.56 25.89 6.07
CA ALA A 305 12.36 25.21 5.05
C ALA A 305 11.51 24.16 4.31
N THR A 306 11.83 23.94 3.02
CA THR A 306 11.20 22.87 2.23
C THR A 306 12.24 21.81 1.84
N PRO A 307 11.82 20.53 1.63
CA PRO A 307 12.74 19.47 1.21
C PRO A 307 13.53 19.82 -0.07
N GLU A 308 12.89 20.51 -1.04
CA GLU A 308 13.53 20.89 -2.31
C GLU A 308 14.58 21.99 -2.10
N ALA A 309 14.33 22.96 -1.20
CA ALA A 309 15.30 23.99 -0.86
C ALA A 309 16.51 23.39 -0.15
N LEU A 310 16.25 22.50 0.81
CA LEU A 310 17.30 21.76 1.53
C LEU A 310 18.12 20.89 0.57
N ALA A 311 17.50 20.15 -0.33
CA ALA A 311 18.20 19.31 -1.31
C ALA A 311 19.18 20.14 -2.17
N ARG A 312 18.78 21.33 -2.60
CA ARG A 312 19.66 22.27 -3.35
C ARG A 312 20.82 22.77 -2.50
N GLU A 313 20.56 23.14 -1.25
CA GLU A 313 21.63 23.59 -0.32
C GLU A 313 22.63 22.47 -0.09
N LEU A 314 22.16 21.27 0.29
CA LEU A 314 23.03 20.13 0.59
C LEU A 314 23.82 19.66 -0.63
N THR A 315 23.22 19.70 -1.83
CA THR A 315 23.93 19.43 -3.09
C THR A 315 25.04 20.47 -3.34
N SER A 316 24.82 21.72 -3.00
CA SER A 316 25.86 22.76 -3.12
C SER A 316 26.98 22.57 -2.10
N LEU A 317 26.62 22.24 -0.86
CA LEU A 317 27.58 21.99 0.23
C LEU A 317 28.45 20.75 -0.05
N SER A 318 27.87 19.69 -0.63
CA SER A 318 28.64 18.48 -0.96
C SER A 318 29.76 18.71 -1.95
N LYS A 319 29.63 19.66 -2.88
CA LYS A 319 30.68 19.98 -3.85
C LYS A 319 32.00 20.42 -3.22
N ARG A 320 31.97 20.89 -1.96
CA ARG A 320 33.16 21.31 -1.20
C ARG A 320 33.84 20.17 -0.42
N LEU A 321 33.23 18.96 -0.44
CA LEU A 321 33.77 17.83 0.31
C LEU A 321 35.20 17.42 -0.10
N PRO A 322 35.56 17.38 -1.41
CA PRO A 322 36.94 17.05 -1.81
C PRO A 322 37.95 18.07 -1.36
N GLU A 323 37.57 19.37 -1.31
CA GLU A 323 38.46 20.45 -0.83
C GLU A 323 38.71 20.32 0.66
N ARG A 324 37.69 19.94 1.44
CA ARG A 324 37.76 19.89 2.89
C ARG A 324 38.37 18.58 3.45
N PHE A 325 37.93 17.46 2.90
CA PHE A 325 38.30 16.13 3.42
C PHE A 325 39.29 15.38 2.51
N GLY A 326 39.64 15.94 1.34
CA GLY A 326 40.50 15.25 0.37
C GLY A 326 39.74 14.12 -0.34
N GLY A 327 40.45 13.05 -0.60
CA GLY A 327 39.91 11.86 -1.30
C GLY A 327 40.58 11.63 -2.64
N THR A 328 40.18 10.59 -3.34
CA THR A 328 40.67 10.26 -4.68
C THR A 328 40.01 11.14 -5.73
N ALA A 329 40.61 11.25 -6.92
CA ALA A 329 40.01 11.98 -8.02
C ALA A 329 38.68 11.34 -8.47
N ASN A 330 38.53 10.00 -8.33
CA ASN A 330 37.25 9.31 -8.51
C ASN A 330 36.16 9.79 -7.52
N TYR A 331 36.55 10.02 -6.28
CA TYR A 331 35.65 10.61 -5.28
C TYR A 331 35.24 12.04 -5.70
N ALA A 332 36.19 12.86 -6.10
CA ALA A 332 35.89 14.21 -6.58
C ALA A 332 34.94 14.22 -7.80
N LYS A 333 35.17 13.28 -8.76
CA LYS A 333 34.28 13.09 -9.92
C LYS A 333 32.87 12.65 -9.48
N LEU A 334 32.76 11.69 -8.55
CA LEU A 334 31.48 11.25 -8.01
C LEU A 334 30.74 12.42 -7.34
N ILE A 335 31.46 13.20 -6.52
CA ILE A 335 30.90 14.38 -5.85
C ILE A 335 30.44 15.44 -6.86
N GLY A 336 31.12 15.58 -7.99
CA GLY A 336 30.67 16.46 -9.10
C GLY A 336 29.29 16.07 -9.67
N GLN A 337 28.99 14.78 -9.68
CA GLN A 337 27.69 14.21 -10.13
C GLN A 337 26.67 14.09 -9.00
N HIS A 338 27.11 14.24 -7.75
CA HIS A 338 26.27 14.02 -6.56
C HIS A 338 25.11 15.03 -6.50
N ARG A 339 23.96 14.50 -6.10
CA ARG A 339 22.78 15.27 -5.69
C ARG A 339 22.25 14.71 -4.39
N ALA A 340 21.91 15.58 -3.46
CA ALA A 340 21.24 15.18 -2.23
C ALA A 340 19.79 14.79 -2.51
N VAL A 341 19.38 13.64 -2.05
CA VAL A 341 18.00 13.18 -2.05
C VAL A 341 17.40 13.48 -0.70
N VAL A 342 16.39 14.35 -0.65
CA VAL A 342 15.71 14.73 0.58
C VAL A 342 14.23 14.36 0.45
N ARG A 343 13.75 13.54 1.37
CA ARG A 343 12.33 13.13 1.45
C ARG A 343 11.82 13.35 2.85
N THR A 344 10.52 13.60 2.99
CA THR A 344 9.93 13.60 4.35
C THR A 344 10.13 12.24 5.01
N LEU A 345 10.31 12.21 6.32
CA LEU A 345 10.42 10.94 7.06
C LEU A 345 9.19 10.05 6.82
N ARG A 346 8.03 10.67 6.69
CA ARG A 346 6.78 9.98 6.36
C ARG A 346 6.86 9.28 5.00
N ASP A 347 7.35 9.97 3.96
CA ASP A 347 7.49 9.38 2.63
C ASP A 347 8.54 8.27 2.61
N GLN A 348 9.62 8.41 3.41
CA GLN A 348 10.64 7.37 3.52
C GLN A 348 10.10 6.09 4.17
N LEU A 349 9.36 6.21 5.28
CA LEU A 349 8.85 5.06 6.02
C LEU A 349 7.60 4.43 5.38
N LEU A 350 6.75 5.25 4.78
CA LEU A 350 5.43 4.81 4.30
C LEU A 350 5.27 4.83 2.78
N GLY A 351 6.21 5.42 2.04
CA GLY A 351 6.09 5.64 0.59
C GLY A 351 5.87 4.35 -0.21
N SER A 352 6.55 3.27 0.16
CA SER A 352 6.42 1.96 -0.51
C SER A 352 5.04 1.31 -0.33
N VAL A 353 4.36 1.58 0.80
CA VAL A 353 3.04 0.99 1.13
C VAL A 353 1.88 1.94 0.90
N SER A 354 2.15 3.25 0.79
CA SER A 354 1.12 4.28 0.66
C SER A 354 0.25 4.08 -0.59
N ARG A 355 0.87 3.95 -1.77
CA ARG A 355 0.12 3.77 -3.03
C ARG A 355 -0.74 2.51 -3.05
N PRO A 356 -0.24 1.31 -2.71
CA PRO A 356 -1.07 0.12 -2.59
C PRO A 356 -2.26 0.31 -1.66
N LEU A 357 -2.07 0.90 -0.48
CA LEU A 357 -3.14 1.09 0.50
C LEU A 357 -4.23 2.07 0.00
N TRP A 358 -3.86 3.17 -0.68
CA TRP A 358 -4.83 4.07 -1.29
C TRP A 358 -5.61 3.42 -2.43
N VAL A 359 -4.96 2.59 -3.25
CA VAL A 359 -5.62 1.81 -4.31
C VAL A 359 -6.64 0.84 -3.70
N LEU A 360 -6.26 0.14 -2.64
CA LEU A 360 -7.15 -0.80 -1.95
C LEU A 360 -8.32 -0.08 -1.28
N LEU A 361 -8.09 1.06 -0.62
CA LEU A 361 -9.18 1.88 -0.05
C LEU A 361 -10.13 2.38 -1.15
N GLY A 362 -9.59 2.83 -2.29
CA GLY A 362 -10.38 3.21 -3.45
C GLY A 362 -11.22 2.05 -4.00
N ALA A 363 -10.64 0.86 -4.09
CA ALA A 363 -11.35 -0.34 -4.56
C ALA A 363 -12.53 -0.71 -3.65
N VAL A 364 -12.33 -0.74 -2.31
CA VAL A 364 -13.44 -1.02 -1.40
C VAL A 364 -14.45 0.12 -1.35
N GLY A 365 -14.02 1.38 -1.57
CA GLY A 365 -14.90 2.52 -1.77
C GLY A 365 -15.81 2.37 -3.01
N ILE A 366 -15.28 1.82 -4.11
CA ILE A 366 -16.09 1.48 -5.29
C ILE A 366 -17.13 0.40 -4.95
N VAL A 367 -16.77 -0.62 -4.16
CA VAL A 367 -17.73 -1.64 -3.70
C VAL A 367 -18.84 -1.00 -2.88
N LEU A 368 -18.53 -0.02 -2.02
CA LEU A 368 -19.55 0.74 -1.27
C LEU A 368 -20.47 1.54 -2.20
N LEU A 369 -19.93 2.19 -3.23
CA LEU A 369 -20.75 2.90 -4.22
C LEU A 369 -21.71 1.97 -4.98
N ILE A 370 -21.25 0.75 -5.35
CA ILE A 370 -22.08 -0.28 -5.96
C ILE A 370 -23.18 -0.73 -5.00
N ALA A 371 -22.84 -0.94 -3.72
CA ALA A 371 -23.81 -1.28 -2.68
C ALA A 371 -24.85 -0.16 -2.49
N CYS A 372 -24.42 1.11 -2.47
CA CYS A 372 -25.31 2.27 -2.44
C CYS A 372 -26.27 2.29 -3.64
N ALA A 373 -25.77 2.04 -4.85
CA ALA A 373 -26.61 1.98 -6.05
C ALA A 373 -27.67 0.87 -5.95
N ASN A 374 -27.29 -0.30 -5.43
CA ASN A 374 -28.24 -1.41 -5.21
C ASN A 374 -29.31 -1.06 -4.18
N VAL A 375 -28.90 -0.50 -3.04
CA VAL A 375 -29.84 -0.12 -1.98
C VAL A 375 -30.74 1.03 -2.43
N ALA A 376 -30.20 2.05 -3.12
CA ALA A 376 -31.00 3.12 -3.70
C ALA A 376 -32.08 2.59 -4.66
N ASN A 377 -31.73 1.60 -5.45
CA ASN A 377 -32.66 0.94 -6.36
C ASN A 377 -33.78 0.19 -5.60
N LEU A 378 -33.44 -0.52 -4.52
CA LEU A 378 -34.42 -1.17 -3.64
C LEU A 378 -35.38 -0.16 -2.97
N PHE A 379 -34.83 0.98 -2.50
CA PHE A 379 -35.66 2.07 -1.95
C PHE A 379 -36.57 2.71 -3.00
N LEU A 380 -36.11 2.88 -4.26
CA LEU A 380 -36.93 3.37 -5.35
C LEU A 380 -38.11 2.43 -5.63
N VAL A 381 -37.87 1.14 -5.72
CA VAL A 381 -38.89 0.10 -5.91
C VAL A 381 -39.92 0.14 -4.78
N ARG A 382 -39.44 0.24 -3.53
CA ARG A 382 -40.31 0.29 -2.35
C ARG A 382 -41.15 1.58 -2.29
N ALA A 383 -40.56 2.71 -2.63
CA ALA A 383 -41.26 4.00 -2.68
C ALA A 383 -42.39 4.02 -3.72
N GLU A 384 -42.17 3.33 -4.87
CA GLU A 384 -43.20 3.17 -5.90
C GLU A 384 -44.37 2.30 -5.43
N GLY A 385 -44.11 1.21 -4.71
CA GLY A 385 -45.16 0.36 -4.15
C GLY A 385 -46.04 1.08 -3.11
N ARG A 386 -45.53 2.18 -2.52
CA ARG A 386 -46.25 2.96 -1.49
C ARG A 386 -46.85 4.27 -2.00
N GLN A 387 -46.86 4.54 -3.30
CA GLN A 387 -47.35 5.80 -3.86
C GLN A 387 -48.81 6.08 -3.55
N ARG A 388 -49.68 5.07 -3.54
CA ARG A 388 -51.09 5.23 -3.16
C ARG A 388 -51.22 5.71 -1.69
N ASP A 389 -50.50 5.08 -0.78
CA ASP A 389 -50.48 5.45 0.65
C ASP A 389 -49.98 6.89 0.87
N LEU A 390 -48.86 7.25 0.17
CA LEU A 390 -48.29 8.60 0.22
C LEU A 390 -49.26 9.65 -0.40
N ALA A 391 -49.94 9.31 -1.47
CA ALA A 391 -50.96 10.21 -2.08
C ALA A 391 -52.16 10.41 -1.16
N VAL A 392 -52.65 9.37 -0.48
CA VAL A 392 -53.74 9.48 0.52
C VAL A 392 -53.29 10.34 1.69
N ARG A 393 -52.11 10.15 2.26
CA ARG A 393 -51.60 10.99 3.37
C ARG A 393 -51.47 12.43 2.96
N ARG A 394 -51.07 12.75 1.73
CA ARG A 394 -51.01 14.10 1.22
C ARG A 394 -52.41 14.73 1.02
N ALA A 395 -53.37 13.93 0.53
CA ALA A 395 -54.75 14.37 0.37
C ALA A 395 -55.42 14.72 1.72
N ILE A 396 -54.98 14.10 2.82
CA ILE A 396 -55.42 14.36 4.21
C ILE A 396 -54.61 15.52 4.84
N GLY A 397 -53.64 16.13 4.11
CA GLY A 397 -52.94 17.35 4.57
C GLY A 397 -51.52 17.15 5.09
N ALA A 398 -50.89 15.98 4.89
CA ALA A 398 -49.51 15.77 5.31
C ALA A 398 -48.55 16.70 4.53
N ALA A 399 -47.68 17.43 5.27
CA ALA A 399 -46.65 18.26 4.68
C ALA A 399 -45.59 17.43 3.93
N ARG A 400 -45.01 18.00 2.87
CA ARG A 400 -43.96 17.33 2.06
C ARG A 400 -42.75 16.93 2.93
N SER A 401 -42.34 17.74 3.89
CA SER A 401 -41.25 17.47 4.83
C SER A 401 -41.53 16.25 5.68
N GLN A 402 -42.74 16.04 6.16
CA GLN A 402 -43.13 14.87 6.96
C GLN A 402 -43.09 13.58 6.15
N LEU A 403 -43.43 13.62 4.87
CA LEU A 403 -43.32 12.46 3.98
C LEU A 403 -41.86 12.08 3.71
N ILE A 404 -40.99 13.09 3.51
CA ILE A 404 -39.55 12.89 3.37
C ILE A 404 -38.95 12.34 4.68
N GLN A 405 -39.29 12.93 5.82
CA GLN A 405 -38.81 12.50 7.13
C GLN A 405 -39.21 11.04 7.44
N SER A 406 -40.42 10.65 7.14
CA SER A 406 -40.89 9.26 7.34
C SER A 406 -40.13 8.25 6.46
N GLN A 407 -39.71 8.62 5.25
CA GLN A 407 -38.91 7.79 4.39
C GLN A 407 -37.44 7.74 4.84
N MET A 408 -36.91 8.89 5.27
CA MET A 408 -35.55 9.01 5.77
C MET A 408 -35.34 8.23 7.07
N SER A 409 -36.38 8.16 7.93
CA SER A 409 -36.31 7.36 9.16
C SER A 409 -36.09 5.87 8.90
N GLU A 410 -36.67 5.31 7.82
CA GLU A 410 -36.37 3.92 7.42
C GLU A 410 -34.92 3.76 6.98
N ALA A 411 -34.39 4.71 6.21
CA ALA A 411 -32.98 4.67 5.76
C ALA A 411 -32.02 4.79 6.94
N VAL A 412 -32.30 5.65 7.92
CA VAL A 412 -31.48 5.81 9.13
C VAL A 412 -31.50 4.55 10.00
N VAL A 413 -32.65 3.89 10.18
CA VAL A 413 -32.73 2.62 10.93
C VAL A 413 -31.91 1.53 10.22
N VAL A 414 -32.03 1.41 8.90
CA VAL A 414 -31.25 0.47 8.11
C VAL A 414 -29.75 0.75 8.28
N ALA A 415 -29.33 2.02 8.20
CA ALA A 415 -27.95 2.43 8.39
C ALA A 415 -27.42 2.09 9.79
N GLY A 416 -28.20 2.35 10.83
CA GLY A 416 -27.82 2.02 12.21
C GLY A 416 -27.58 0.52 12.40
N ILE A 417 -28.50 -0.33 11.93
CA ILE A 417 -28.37 -1.78 12.02
C ILE A 417 -27.22 -2.29 11.15
N ALA A 418 -27.09 -1.77 9.93
CA ALA A 418 -26.00 -2.11 9.02
C ALA A 418 -24.64 -1.64 9.58
N GLY A 419 -24.58 -0.48 10.26
CA GLY A 419 -23.37 0.00 10.93
C GLY A 419 -22.93 -0.94 12.06
N VAL A 420 -23.87 -1.42 12.90
CA VAL A 420 -23.54 -2.44 13.91
C VAL A 420 -23.03 -3.72 13.27
N LEU A 421 -23.73 -4.22 12.24
CA LEU A 421 -23.32 -5.42 11.51
C LEU A 421 -21.92 -5.20 10.87
N ALA A 422 -21.65 -4.04 10.32
CA ALA A 422 -20.36 -3.68 9.72
C ALA A 422 -19.23 -3.70 10.75
N VAL A 423 -19.43 -3.19 11.96
CA VAL A 423 -18.44 -3.25 13.05
C VAL A 423 -18.17 -4.72 13.44
N ILE A 424 -19.20 -5.54 13.58
CA ILE A 424 -19.06 -6.97 13.90
C ILE A 424 -18.29 -7.68 12.79
N LEU A 425 -18.67 -7.48 11.52
CA LEU A 425 -17.97 -8.09 10.38
C LEU A 425 -16.52 -7.63 10.31
N SER A 426 -16.24 -6.35 10.53
CA SER A 426 -14.90 -5.81 10.56
C SER A 426 -14.07 -6.43 11.70
N ALA A 427 -14.65 -6.61 12.91
CA ALA A 427 -13.99 -7.25 14.03
C ALA A 427 -13.58 -8.72 13.74
N VAL A 428 -14.40 -9.44 12.97
CA VAL A 428 -14.13 -10.83 12.59
C VAL A 428 -13.14 -10.93 11.42
N THR A 429 -13.26 -10.05 10.43
CA THR A 429 -12.46 -10.14 9.20
C THR A 429 -11.08 -9.49 9.33
N LEU A 430 -10.92 -8.45 10.15
CA LEU A 430 -9.66 -7.73 10.31
C LEU A 430 -8.50 -8.63 10.77
N PRO A 431 -8.63 -9.51 11.78
CA PRO A 431 -7.55 -10.42 12.18
C PRO A 431 -7.12 -11.38 11.05
N VAL A 432 -8.07 -11.85 10.25
CA VAL A 432 -7.78 -12.72 9.09
C VAL A 432 -7.00 -11.94 8.02
N PHE A 433 -7.41 -10.70 7.78
CA PHE A 433 -6.76 -9.80 6.84
C PHE A 433 -5.32 -9.47 7.27
N LEU A 434 -5.11 -9.16 8.56
CA LEU A 434 -3.79 -8.84 9.12
C LEU A 434 -2.81 -10.03 9.05
N ARG A 435 -3.29 -11.27 9.22
CA ARG A 435 -2.46 -12.47 9.07
C ARG A 435 -2.00 -12.71 7.62
N ALA A 436 -2.76 -12.24 6.65
CA ALA A 436 -2.42 -12.34 5.24
C ALA A 436 -1.59 -11.14 4.74
N ALA A 437 -1.50 -10.08 5.54
CA ALA A 437 -0.79 -8.86 5.18
C ALA A 437 0.74 -9.07 5.19
N PRO A 438 1.49 -8.35 4.33
CA PRO A 438 2.94 -8.37 4.33
C PRO A 438 3.51 -7.94 5.69
N PRO A 439 4.48 -8.68 6.26
CA PRO A 439 5.06 -8.37 7.58
C PRO A 439 5.89 -7.07 7.58
N ASN A 440 6.27 -6.58 6.42
CA ASN A 440 7.04 -5.36 6.23
C ASN A 440 6.19 -4.07 6.19
N ILE A 441 4.86 -4.16 6.40
CA ILE A 441 4.03 -2.96 6.56
C ILE A 441 4.31 -2.37 7.95
N PRO A 442 4.80 -1.12 8.02
CA PRO A 442 5.06 -0.48 9.31
C PRO A 442 3.78 -0.39 10.15
N ARG A 443 3.91 -0.56 11.46
CA ARG A 443 2.81 -0.42 12.43
C ARG A 443 1.63 -1.39 12.24
N LEU A 444 1.84 -2.50 11.51
CA LEU A 444 0.79 -3.50 11.27
C LEU A 444 0.23 -4.08 12.57
N ASN A 445 1.09 -4.25 13.58
CA ASN A 445 0.71 -4.78 14.89
C ASN A 445 -0.13 -3.79 15.73
N ASP A 446 -0.14 -2.51 15.36
CA ASP A 446 -0.91 -1.47 16.04
C ASP A 446 -2.31 -1.32 15.44
N VAL A 447 -2.60 -2.02 14.31
CA VAL A 447 -3.89 -1.94 13.62
C VAL A 447 -4.98 -2.64 14.42
N GLY A 448 -6.04 -1.90 14.75
CA GLY A 448 -7.19 -2.39 15.48
C GLY A 448 -8.43 -1.54 15.27
N LEU A 449 -9.56 -2.02 15.76
CA LEU A 449 -10.79 -1.23 15.78
C LEU A 449 -10.69 -0.17 16.88
N ASN A 450 -10.34 1.04 16.48
CA ASN A 450 -10.31 2.20 17.36
C ASN A 450 -11.61 3.02 17.26
N PHE A 451 -11.76 4.04 18.13
CA PHE A 451 -12.91 4.93 18.10
C PHE A 451 -13.09 5.65 16.75
N GLY A 452 -11.99 6.02 16.09
CA GLY A 452 -12.00 6.63 14.75
C GLY A 452 -12.62 5.71 13.70
N THR A 453 -12.26 4.43 13.71
CA THR A 453 -12.84 3.41 12.80
C THR A 453 -14.33 3.22 13.04
N VAL A 454 -14.77 3.19 14.30
CA VAL A 454 -16.21 3.08 14.64
C VAL A 454 -16.96 4.32 14.17
N LEU A 455 -16.43 5.52 14.43
CA LEU A 455 -17.03 6.79 13.97
C LEU A 455 -17.10 6.84 12.43
N PHE A 456 -16.04 6.45 11.73
CA PHE A 456 -16.03 6.33 10.27
C PHE A 456 -17.11 5.36 9.77
N THR A 457 -17.27 4.20 10.43
CA THR A 457 -18.24 3.17 10.04
C THR A 457 -19.67 3.71 10.11
N PHE A 458 -20.04 4.35 11.23
CA PHE A 458 -21.37 4.95 11.37
C PHE A 458 -21.56 6.19 10.49
N GLY A 459 -20.50 6.99 10.29
CA GLY A 459 -20.52 8.12 9.37
C GLY A 459 -20.75 7.67 7.92
N ALA A 460 -20.03 6.65 7.47
CA ALA A 460 -20.20 6.07 6.14
C ALA A 460 -21.60 5.44 5.98
N ALA A 461 -22.11 4.74 7.00
CA ALA A 461 -23.45 4.17 6.99
C ALA A 461 -24.53 5.27 6.87
N LEU A 462 -24.39 6.35 7.62
CA LEU A 462 -25.31 7.47 7.58
C LEU A 462 -25.25 8.18 6.22
N LEU A 463 -24.06 8.48 5.69
CA LEU A 463 -23.89 9.11 4.38
C LEU A 463 -24.47 8.23 3.26
N ALA A 464 -24.23 6.92 3.31
CA ALA A 464 -24.80 5.98 2.37
C ALA A 464 -26.33 5.95 2.43
N ALA A 465 -26.92 5.95 3.65
CA ALA A 465 -28.36 5.99 3.83
C ALA A 465 -28.98 7.31 3.35
N LEU A 466 -28.33 8.44 3.62
CA LEU A 466 -28.76 9.75 3.11
C LEU A 466 -28.74 9.79 1.58
N ALA A 467 -27.62 9.35 0.97
CA ALA A 467 -27.49 9.31 -0.48
C ALA A 467 -28.54 8.41 -1.15
N CYS A 468 -28.82 7.24 -0.56
CA CYS A 468 -29.76 6.26 -1.11
C CYS A 468 -31.22 6.54 -0.78
N GLY A 469 -31.49 7.19 0.36
CA GLY A 469 -32.84 7.48 0.83
C GLY A 469 -33.40 8.82 0.36
N LEU A 470 -32.54 9.85 0.24
CA LEU A 470 -32.98 11.22 -0.05
C LEU A 470 -33.56 11.37 -1.46
N LEU A 471 -32.89 10.82 -2.46
CA LEU A 471 -33.34 10.94 -3.85
C LEU A 471 -34.73 10.26 -4.10
N PRO A 472 -34.97 9.02 -3.61
CA PRO A 472 -36.31 8.41 -3.64
C PRO A 472 -37.35 9.21 -2.85
N ALA A 473 -36.97 9.70 -1.66
CA ALA A 473 -37.89 10.47 -0.79
C ALA A 473 -38.34 11.77 -1.44
N ILE A 474 -37.44 12.55 -2.05
CA ILE A 474 -37.76 13.79 -2.78
C ILE A 474 -38.67 13.50 -3.97
N ARG A 475 -38.39 12.43 -4.73
CA ARG A 475 -39.20 12.04 -5.90
C ARG A 475 -40.60 11.55 -5.50
N ALA A 476 -40.68 10.74 -4.44
CA ALA A 476 -41.98 10.21 -3.96
C ALA A 476 -42.87 11.27 -3.31
N SER A 477 -42.26 12.32 -2.74
CA SER A 477 -42.99 13.43 -2.10
C SER A 477 -43.56 14.47 -3.06
N ALA A 478 -43.29 14.39 -4.38
CA ALA A 478 -43.84 15.24 -5.41
C ALA A 478 -44.83 14.45 -6.31
N PRO A 479 -45.99 14.02 -5.84
CA PRO A 479 -46.97 13.35 -6.66
C PRO A 479 -47.74 14.37 -7.50
N ASP A 480 -47.77 14.08 -8.80
CA ASP A 480 -48.65 14.74 -9.76
C ASP A 480 -50.10 14.35 -9.44
N LEU A 481 -50.89 15.25 -8.81
CA LEU A 481 -52.32 15.02 -8.50
C LEU A 481 -53.16 14.85 -9.76
N THR A 482 -52.64 15.29 -10.91
CA THR A 482 -53.26 15.05 -12.25
C THR A 482 -53.33 13.58 -12.64
N ARG A 483 -52.47 12.72 -12.04
CA ARG A 483 -52.42 11.28 -12.29
C ARG A 483 -53.53 10.47 -11.61
N LEU A 484 -54.23 11.04 -10.67
CA LEU A 484 -55.45 10.42 -10.13
C LEU A 484 -56.62 10.52 -11.11
N ARG A 485 -56.50 11.43 -12.08
CA ARG A 485 -57.56 11.68 -13.10
C ARG A 485 -57.31 10.98 -14.45
N ASP A 486 -56.04 10.83 -14.87
CA ASP A 486 -55.70 10.31 -16.19
C ASP A 486 -54.99 8.97 -16.08
N GLY A 487 -55.62 7.92 -16.63
CA GLY A 487 -55.06 6.58 -16.80
C GLY A 487 -53.74 6.62 -17.63
N SER A 488 -52.65 6.38 -17.01
CA SER A 488 -51.32 5.86 -17.35
C SER A 488 -50.77 5.89 -18.79
N ARG A 489 -50.94 6.90 -19.63
CA ARG A 489 -50.41 6.84 -21.03
C ARG A 489 -49.10 7.60 -21.33
N GLY A 490 -48.52 8.37 -20.41
CA GLY A 490 -47.44 9.31 -20.80
C GLY A 490 -46.13 9.27 -20.00
N SER A 491 -45.99 8.58 -18.85
CA SER A 491 -44.87 8.82 -17.92
C SER A 491 -43.86 7.70 -17.78
N THR A 492 -43.97 6.60 -18.49
CA THR A 492 -43.10 5.41 -18.37
C THR A 492 -41.67 5.65 -18.85
N ARG A 493 -41.45 6.54 -19.82
CA ARG A 493 -40.12 6.77 -20.45
C ARG A 493 -39.16 7.55 -19.59
N GLN A 494 -39.64 8.54 -18.84
CA GLN A 494 -38.77 9.41 -18.01
C GLN A 494 -38.34 8.73 -16.69
N ARG A 495 -39.06 7.70 -16.26
CA ARG A 495 -38.88 6.99 -14.99
C ARG A 495 -37.84 5.87 -15.03
N SER A 496 -37.56 5.32 -16.21
CA SER A 496 -36.57 4.23 -16.40
C SER A 496 -35.12 4.74 -16.33
N TRP A 497 -34.86 5.98 -16.78
CA TRP A 497 -33.49 6.52 -16.93
C TRP A 497 -32.66 6.54 -15.65
N ALA A 498 -33.26 6.83 -14.50
CA ALA A 498 -32.52 6.88 -13.23
C ALA A 498 -32.06 5.47 -12.78
N ARG A 499 -32.91 4.45 -12.98
CA ARG A 499 -32.58 3.06 -12.65
C ARG A 499 -31.58 2.47 -13.64
N ASP A 500 -31.81 2.69 -14.93
CA ASP A 500 -30.90 2.27 -15.97
C ASP A 500 -29.53 2.91 -15.75
N GLY A 501 -29.47 4.21 -15.37
CA GLY A 501 -28.28 4.93 -15.02
C GLY A 501 -27.54 4.36 -13.80
N LEU A 502 -28.26 3.94 -12.74
CA LEU A 502 -27.66 3.27 -11.59
C LEU A 502 -27.05 1.91 -11.97
N VAL A 503 -27.73 1.12 -12.81
CA VAL A 503 -27.22 -0.17 -13.29
C VAL A 503 -26.02 0.01 -14.23
N VAL A 504 -26.06 1.01 -15.10
CA VAL A 504 -24.92 1.38 -15.95
C VAL A 504 -23.72 1.76 -15.10
N GLY A 505 -23.92 2.65 -14.09
CA GLY A 505 -22.85 3.09 -13.19
C GLY A 505 -22.23 1.95 -12.39
N GLN A 506 -23.05 1.09 -11.78
CA GLN A 506 -22.54 -0.08 -11.03
C GLN A 506 -21.83 -1.09 -11.93
N THR A 507 -22.32 -1.31 -13.17
CA THR A 507 -21.66 -2.19 -14.14
C THR A 507 -20.29 -1.62 -14.54
N ALA A 508 -20.22 -0.32 -14.79
CA ALA A 508 -18.97 0.36 -15.13
C ALA A 508 -17.96 0.27 -13.97
N LEU A 509 -18.38 0.55 -12.73
CA LEU A 509 -17.53 0.46 -11.55
C LEU A 509 -17.05 -0.97 -11.27
N ALA A 510 -17.94 -1.97 -11.42
CA ALA A 510 -17.58 -3.37 -11.26
C ALA A 510 -16.56 -3.82 -12.33
N LEU A 511 -16.69 -3.34 -13.57
CA LEU A 511 -15.74 -3.64 -14.64
C LEU A 511 -14.37 -3.01 -14.37
N VAL A 512 -14.31 -1.79 -13.83
CA VAL A 512 -13.03 -1.16 -13.44
C VAL A 512 -12.27 -2.02 -12.42
N LEU A 513 -12.97 -2.52 -11.40
CA LEU A 513 -12.37 -3.42 -10.41
C LEU A 513 -11.95 -4.76 -11.04
N LEU A 514 -12.76 -5.29 -11.93
CA LEU A 514 -12.48 -6.56 -12.59
C LEU A 514 -11.26 -6.48 -13.51
N ILE A 515 -11.11 -5.39 -14.27
CA ILE A 515 -9.94 -5.14 -15.10
C ILE A 515 -8.70 -4.95 -14.23
N GLY A 516 -8.78 -4.14 -13.17
CA GLY A 516 -7.68 -3.94 -12.23
C GLY A 516 -7.22 -5.24 -11.58
N SER A 517 -8.16 -6.07 -11.14
CA SER A 517 -7.87 -7.41 -10.60
C SER A 517 -7.23 -8.33 -11.64
N GLY A 518 -7.75 -8.34 -12.87
CA GLY A 518 -7.21 -9.14 -13.97
C GLY A 518 -5.78 -8.77 -14.34
N LEU A 519 -5.46 -7.48 -14.37
CA LEU A 519 -4.08 -7.00 -14.58
C LEU A 519 -3.14 -7.46 -13.47
N LEU A 520 -3.57 -7.39 -12.20
CA LEU A 520 -2.75 -7.87 -11.07
C LEU A 520 -2.55 -9.39 -11.09
N VAL A 521 -3.60 -10.15 -11.42
CA VAL A 521 -3.48 -11.62 -11.59
C VAL A 521 -2.47 -11.95 -12.67
N ARG A 522 -2.53 -11.28 -13.81
CA ARG A 522 -1.60 -11.51 -14.92
C ARG A 522 -0.18 -11.06 -14.57
N SER A 523 -0.03 -9.94 -13.87
CA SER A 523 1.25 -9.47 -13.36
C SER A 523 1.87 -10.45 -12.35
N PHE A 524 1.06 -11.01 -11.46
CA PHE A 524 1.51 -12.05 -10.52
C PHE A 524 1.95 -13.34 -11.26
N TRP A 525 1.20 -13.73 -12.27
CA TRP A 525 1.56 -14.86 -13.13
C TRP A 525 2.88 -14.63 -13.86
N ALA A 526 3.10 -13.44 -14.42
CA ALA A 526 4.35 -13.06 -15.06
C ALA A 526 5.51 -13.13 -14.06
N LEU A 527 5.35 -12.55 -12.86
CA LEU A 527 6.37 -12.56 -11.82
C LEU A 527 6.72 -13.97 -11.33
N ARG A 528 5.72 -14.85 -11.20
CA ARG A 528 5.90 -16.23 -10.77
C ARG A 528 6.67 -17.08 -11.78
N HIS A 529 6.66 -16.71 -13.06
CA HIS A 529 7.36 -17.41 -14.13
C HIS A 529 8.70 -16.77 -14.49
N VAL A 530 9.14 -15.74 -13.74
CA VAL A 530 10.49 -15.20 -13.90
C VAL A 530 11.50 -16.25 -13.48
N ASN A 531 12.48 -16.49 -14.33
CA ASN A 531 13.64 -17.31 -13.96
C ASN A 531 14.60 -16.42 -13.15
N PRO A 532 14.77 -16.65 -11.83
CA PRO A 532 15.67 -15.85 -11.01
C PRO A 532 17.16 -16.16 -11.24
N GLY A 533 17.49 -17.14 -12.08
CA GLY A 533 18.87 -17.63 -12.30
C GLY A 533 19.32 -18.66 -11.28
N TYR A 534 18.44 -19.11 -10.38
CA TYR A 534 18.71 -20.15 -9.38
C TYR A 534 17.44 -20.95 -9.05
N ASP A 535 17.62 -22.14 -8.46
CA ASP A 535 16.51 -22.97 -7.97
C ASP A 535 16.07 -22.49 -6.57
N THR A 536 14.78 -22.56 -6.32
CA THR A 536 14.19 -22.25 -5.01
C THR A 536 13.70 -23.50 -4.28
N ALA A 537 13.58 -24.62 -4.96
CA ALA A 537 13.04 -25.86 -4.41
C ALA A 537 14.09 -26.67 -3.64
N ASN A 538 13.68 -27.27 -2.54
CA ASN A 538 14.52 -28.19 -1.77
C ASN A 538 15.84 -27.58 -1.26
N ILE A 539 15.84 -26.29 -0.96
CA ILE A 539 17.02 -25.57 -0.44
C ILE A 539 16.67 -24.99 0.92
N PHE A 540 17.43 -25.42 1.91
CA PHE A 540 17.41 -24.89 3.27
C PHE A 540 18.61 -23.96 3.45
N THR A 541 18.40 -22.81 4.08
CA THR A 541 19.44 -21.81 4.33
C THR A 541 19.41 -21.35 5.77
N PHE A 542 20.57 -21.09 6.32
CA PHE A 542 20.74 -20.53 7.66
C PHE A 542 22.06 -19.81 7.77
N GLN A 543 22.20 -18.95 8.76
CA GLN A 543 23.45 -18.29 9.10
C GLN A 543 23.89 -18.67 10.51
N ILE A 544 25.21 -18.71 10.71
CA ILE A 544 25.84 -18.78 12.03
C ILE A 544 26.88 -17.68 12.14
N ALA A 545 27.13 -17.23 13.37
CA ALA A 545 28.17 -16.24 13.65
C ALA A 545 29.15 -16.83 14.67
N PRO A 546 30.06 -17.69 14.23
CA PRO A 546 31.04 -18.29 15.14
C PRO A 546 32.06 -17.23 15.58
N GLU A 547 32.29 -17.16 16.89
CA GLU A 547 33.20 -16.22 17.52
C GLU A 547 34.34 -16.98 18.21
N GLY A 548 35.54 -16.43 18.23
CA GLY A 548 36.68 -16.98 18.95
C GLY A 548 38.00 -16.38 18.48
N PRO A 549 39.01 -16.37 19.33
CA PRO A 549 40.31 -15.80 18.99
C PRO A 549 40.98 -16.53 17.80
N THR A 550 40.73 -17.81 17.66
CA THR A 550 41.25 -18.64 16.57
C THR A 550 40.59 -18.35 15.23
N LEU A 551 39.39 -17.85 15.23
CA LEU A 551 38.62 -17.49 14.03
C LEU A 551 38.87 -16.03 13.57
N ARG A 552 39.82 -15.36 14.19
CA ARG A 552 40.27 -14.04 13.78
C ARG A 552 41.14 -14.03 12.54
N ASP A 553 41.76 -15.15 12.21
CA ASP A 553 42.54 -15.35 11.00
C ASP A 553 41.70 -15.87 9.84
N GLY A 554 41.78 -15.22 8.66
CA GLY A 554 40.99 -15.57 7.48
C GLY A 554 41.11 -17.01 7.06
N PRO A 555 42.33 -17.57 6.89
CA PRO A 555 42.52 -18.97 6.57
C PRO A 555 41.98 -19.95 7.62
N ALA A 556 42.06 -19.60 8.92
CA ALA A 556 41.48 -20.42 9.98
C ALA A 556 39.93 -20.41 9.93
N PHE A 557 39.34 -19.24 9.66
CA PHE A 557 37.89 -19.10 9.46
C PHE A 557 37.42 -19.92 8.24
N ALA A 558 38.14 -19.84 7.11
CA ALA A 558 37.80 -20.62 5.92
C ALA A 558 37.89 -22.14 6.17
N ARG A 559 38.94 -22.62 6.91
CA ARG A 559 39.03 -24.04 7.29
C ARG A 559 37.87 -24.47 8.18
N PHE A 560 37.43 -23.61 9.11
CA PHE A 560 36.27 -23.89 9.94
C PHE A 560 35.01 -24.05 9.08
N ASP A 561 34.72 -23.10 8.19
CA ASP A 561 33.51 -23.13 7.34
C ASP A 561 33.54 -24.34 6.38
N LEU A 562 34.65 -24.62 5.74
CA LEU A 562 34.82 -25.81 4.87
C LEU A 562 34.62 -27.12 5.66
N GLY A 563 35.23 -27.24 6.84
CA GLY A 563 35.05 -28.41 7.72
C GLY A 563 33.62 -28.55 8.26
N PHE A 564 32.94 -27.45 8.51
CA PHE A 564 31.54 -27.48 8.90
C PHE A 564 30.63 -27.89 7.75
N MET A 565 30.90 -27.44 6.51
CA MET A 565 30.18 -27.90 5.33
C MET A 565 30.35 -29.42 5.10
N ASP A 566 31.51 -29.99 5.36
CA ASP A 566 31.72 -31.43 5.28
C ASP A 566 30.85 -32.20 6.29
N GLN A 567 30.70 -31.69 7.51
CA GLN A 567 29.81 -32.28 8.49
C GLN A 567 28.34 -32.14 8.10
N LEU A 568 27.92 -31.02 7.49
CA LEU A 568 26.58 -30.85 6.92
C LEU A 568 26.31 -31.87 5.79
N ARG A 569 27.27 -32.12 4.91
CA ARG A 569 27.19 -33.16 3.84
C ARG A 569 27.01 -34.57 4.40
N ALA A 570 27.52 -34.82 5.59
CA ALA A 570 27.39 -36.14 6.25
C ALA A 570 25.99 -36.39 6.81
N ILE A 571 25.11 -35.39 6.90
CA ILE A 571 23.71 -35.54 7.35
C ILE A 571 22.93 -36.33 6.28
N PRO A 572 22.25 -37.45 6.64
CA PRO A 572 21.47 -38.23 5.69
C PRO A 572 20.42 -37.39 4.91
N GLY A 573 20.44 -37.52 3.58
CA GLY A 573 19.52 -36.80 2.70
C GLY A 573 19.97 -35.38 2.31
N VAL A 574 21.17 -34.96 2.70
CA VAL A 574 21.84 -33.78 2.15
C VAL A 574 22.53 -34.15 0.85
N GLU A 575 22.22 -33.43 -0.22
CA GLU A 575 22.76 -33.65 -1.57
C GLU A 575 24.02 -32.82 -1.80
N THR A 576 23.97 -31.54 -1.56
CA THR A 576 25.09 -30.61 -1.72
C THR A 576 25.01 -29.50 -0.68
N VAL A 577 26.17 -28.95 -0.32
CA VAL A 577 26.28 -27.82 0.62
C VAL A 577 27.21 -26.78 0.03
N GLY A 578 26.75 -25.54 0.02
CA GLY A 578 27.52 -24.37 -0.34
C GLY A 578 27.39 -23.27 0.69
N LEU A 579 28.09 -22.18 0.46
CA LEU A 579 28.11 -21.03 1.32
C LEU A 579 28.19 -19.75 0.49
N VAL A 580 27.50 -18.72 0.92
CA VAL A 580 27.55 -17.38 0.34
C VAL A 580 27.47 -16.33 1.44
N GLU A 581 28.02 -15.15 1.23
CA GLU A 581 27.92 -14.06 2.21
C GLU A 581 26.45 -13.69 2.45
N ASN A 582 25.71 -13.36 1.39
CA ASN A 582 24.30 -13.01 1.46
C ASN A 582 23.52 -13.81 0.42
N ILE A 583 22.51 -14.54 0.88
CA ILE A 583 21.59 -15.25 -0.02
C ILE A 583 20.70 -14.26 -0.80
N PRO A 584 20.39 -14.59 -2.07
CA PRO A 584 19.42 -13.80 -2.82
C PRO A 584 18.10 -13.60 -2.07
N LEU A 585 17.45 -12.47 -2.30
CA LEU A 585 16.14 -12.06 -1.74
C LEU A 585 16.14 -11.74 -0.23
N ASN A 586 17.26 -11.85 0.48
CA ASN A 586 17.28 -11.59 1.92
C ASN A 586 18.02 -10.30 2.30
N GLU A 587 19.23 -10.09 1.75
CA GLU A 587 20.04 -8.90 2.06
C GLU A 587 20.71 -8.30 0.83
N GLY A 588 21.05 -7.02 0.95
CA GLY A 588 21.87 -6.33 -0.04
C GLY A 588 23.30 -6.85 -0.05
N THR A 589 23.92 -6.80 -1.22
CA THR A 589 25.33 -7.09 -1.44
C THR A 589 26.12 -5.77 -1.55
N ALA A 590 27.39 -5.82 -1.21
CA ALA A 590 28.25 -4.65 -1.31
C ALA A 590 28.55 -4.30 -2.78
N THR A 591 28.67 -3.01 -3.05
CA THR A 591 28.94 -2.47 -4.38
C THR A 591 30.24 -1.66 -4.34
N THR A 592 31.09 -1.87 -5.34
CA THR A 592 32.34 -1.12 -5.47
C THR A 592 32.76 -1.01 -6.93
N ARG A 593 33.82 -0.24 -7.19
CA ARG A 593 34.35 -0.08 -8.54
C ARG A 593 35.45 -1.12 -8.83
N PHE A 594 35.38 -1.69 -10.02
CA PHE A 594 36.39 -2.62 -10.54
C PHE A 594 37.00 -2.06 -11.82
N ARG A 595 38.29 -2.25 -12.01
CA ARG A 595 39.00 -1.94 -13.25
C ARG A 595 39.62 -3.17 -13.85
N THR A 596 39.76 -3.21 -15.17
CA THR A 596 40.46 -4.25 -15.93
C THR A 596 41.90 -3.84 -16.18
N GLU A 597 42.76 -4.77 -16.60
CA GLU A 597 44.13 -4.47 -17.00
C GLU A 597 44.20 -3.45 -18.14
N GLU A 598 43.22 -3.42 -19.02
CA GLU A 598 43.13 -2.47 -20.11
C GLU A 598 42.96 -1.03 -19.57
N MET A 599 42.42 -0.91 -18.35
CA MET A 599 42.23 0.38 -17.64
C MET A 599 43.35 0.63 -16.61
N ALA A 600 44.43 -0.18 -16.60
CA ALA A 600 45.48 -0.04 -15.58
C ALA A 600 46.12 1.36 -15.58
N ASN A 601 46.23 2.00 -16.75
CA ASN A 601 46.77 3.34 -16.92
C ASN A 601 45.75 4.45 -16.61
N GLU A 602 44.51 4.07 -16.32
CA GLU A 602 43.45 5.00 -15.89
C GLU A 602 43.19 4.78 -14.40
N PRO A 603 43.93 5.45 -13.48
CA PRO A 603 43.78 5.23 -12.04
C PRO A 603 42.34 5.44 -11.57
N GLU A 604 41.58 6.20 -12.34
CA GLU A 604 40.20 6.60 -12.08
C GLU A 604 39.18 5.84 -12.94
N GLY A 605 39.64 4.99 -13.88
CA GLY A 605 38.77 4.14 -14.68
C GLY A 605 38.10 3.04 -13.86
N GLY A 606 37.09 2.41 -14.44
CA GLY A 606 36.47 1.21 -13.92
C GLY A 606 34.96 1.24 -13.89
N THR A 607 34.38 0.04 -13.75
CA THR A 607 32.95 -0.22 -13.75
C THR A 607 32.49 -0.53 -12.33
N VAL A 608 31.34 0.03 -11.93
CA VAL A 608 30.73 -0.28 -10.62
C VAL A 608 30.02 -1.61 -10.73
N LEU A 609 30.42 -2.57 -9.90
CA LEU A 609 29.84 -3.91 -9.83
C LEU A 609 29.52 -4.27 -8.39
N THR A 610 28.60 -5.18 -8.23
CA THR A 610 28.27 -5.80 -6.95
C THR A 610 29.21 -6.98 -6.70
N TYR A 611 29.55 -7.25 -5.46
CA TYR A 611 30.39 -8.39 -5.11
C TYR A 611 29.88 -9.13 -3.89
N THR A 612 30.21 -10.42 -3.81
CA THR A 612 29.88 -11.28 -2.68
C THR A 612 30.99 -12.35 -2.53
N PHE A 613 30.98 -13.08 -1.43
CA PHE A 613 31.87 -14.20 -1.18
C PHE A 613 31.08 -15.51 -1.30
N SER A 614 31.67 -16.55 -1.91
CA SER A 614 31.05 -17.86 -2.01
C SER A 614 32.05 -18.98 -1.82
N ALA A 615 31.59 -20.14 -1.34
CA ALA A 615 32.42 -21.34 -1.15
C ALA A 615 31.64 -22.64 -1.30
N GLY A 616 32.39 -23.72 -1.36
CA GLY A 616 31.87 -25.06 -1.54
C GLY A 616 31.08 -25.21 -2.85
N ASP A 617 30.07 -26.05 -2.83
CA ASP A 617 29.21 -26.30 -3.99
C ASP A 617 28.06 -25.26 -4.14
N TYR A 618 28.30 -23.97 -3.80
CA TYR A 618 27.23 -22.92 -3.81
C TYR A 618 26.48 -22.87 -5.15
N PHE A 619 27.21 -22.78 -6.27
CA PHE A 619 26.57 -22.71 -7.59
C PHE A 619 25.77 -23.97 -7.90
N LYS A 620 26.27 -25.13 -7.52
CA LYS A 620 25.59 -26.43 -7.71
C LYS A 620 24.37 -26.54 -6.78
N ALA A 621 24.49 -26.14 -5.51
CA ALA A 621 23.40 -26.18 -4.54
C ALA A 621 22.22 -25.26 -4.95
N MET A 622 22.55 -24.11 -5.52
CA MET A 622 21.56 -23.13 -6.03
C MET A 622 21.14 -23.40 -7.47
N ALA A 623 21.71 -24.43 -8.15
CA ALA A 623 21.52 -24.69 -9.57
C ALA A 623 21.88 -23.49 -10.48
N ILE A 624 22.88 -22.71 -10.09
CA ILE A 624 23.42 -21.60 -10.89
C ILE A 624 24.39 -22.23 -11.91
N HIS A 625 24.11 -22.06 -13.20
CA HIS A 625 24.85 -22.73 -14.24
C HIS A 625 26.19 -22.04 -14.51
N VAL A 626 27.28 -22.82 -14.52
CA VAL A 626 28.63 -22.36 -14.94
C VAL A 626 28.69 -22.41 -16.47
N ARG A 627 28.79 -21.23 -17.10
CA ARG A 627 28.78 -21.08 -18.57
C ARG A 627 30.14 -21.34 -19.19
N GLN A 628 31.19 -20.86 -18.53
CA GLN A 628 32.58 -20.95 -19.01
C GLN A 628 33.53 -21.15 -17.83
N GLY A 629 34.62 -21.84 -18.04
CA GLY A 629 35.64 -22.08 -17.02
C GLY A 629 35.18 -23.02 -15.92
N ARG A 630 35.51 -22.72 -14.67
CA ARG A 630 35.24 -23.54 -13.48
C ARG A 630 34.69 -22.72 -12.32
N PRO A 631 33.97 -23.31 -11.35
CA PRO A 631 33.62 -22.65 -10.10
C PRO A 631 34.85 -22.45 -9.20
N LEU A 632 34.68 -21.78 -8.07
CA LEU A 632 35.69 -21.70 -7.01
C LEU A 632 35.85 -23.08 -6.37
N GLU A 633 37.10 -23.49 -6.16
CA GLU A 633 37.50 -24.77 -5.54
C GLU A 633 38.06 -24.54 -4.13
N ASN A 634 38.13 -25.59 -3.31
CA ASN A 634 38.65 -25.49 -1.93
C ASN A 634 40.02 -24.83 -1.83
N ASN A 635 40.91 -25.06 -2.81
CA ASN A 635 42.23 -24.46 -2.83
C ASN A 635 42.19 -22.94 -3.05
N ASP A 636 41.21 -22.44 -3.80
CA ASP A 636 41.01 -20.99 -3.97
C ASP A 636 40.65 -20.31 -2.64
N HIS A 637 39.99 -21.02 -1.71
CA HIS A 637 39.53 -20.50 -0.41
C HIS A 637 40.62 -20.48 0.66
N ILE A 638 41.63 -21.36 0.54
CA ILE A 638 42.67 -21.53 1.58
C ILE A 638 43.96 -20.88 1.16
N SER A 639 44.34 -21.02 -0.12
CA SER A 639 45.67 -20.68 -0.66
C SER A 639 45.77 -19.25 -1.20
N ASN A 640 44.69 -18.45 -1.10
CA ASN A 640 44.62 -17.08 -1.62
C ASN A 640 45.14 -16.93 -3.07
N LEU A 641 44.65 -17.82 -3.95
CA LEU A 641 45.07 -17.85 -5.35
C LEU A 641 44.55 -16.65 -6.17
N ARG A 642 43.78 -15.74 -5.55
CA ARG A 642 43.24 -14.54 -6.20
C ARG A 642 42.38 -14.86 -7.44
N ASN A 643 41.65 -15.95 -7.37
CA ASN A 643 40.70 -16.35 -8.39
C ASN A 643 39.30 -15.87 -8.07
N VAL A 644 38.57 -15.45 -9.09
CA VAL A 644 37.19 -14.99 -8.97
C VAL A 644 36.32 -15.63 -10.03
N VAL A 645 35.03 -15.75 -9.70
CA VAL A 645 33.95 -16.09 -10.65
C VAL A 645 33.09 -14.86 -10.85
N ILE A 646 32.65 -14.62 -12.09
CA ILE A 646 31.83 -13.44 -12.41
C ILE A 646 30.51 -13.84 -13.05
N SER A 647 29.50 -13.03 -12.93
CA SER A 647 28.25 -13.23 -13.65
C SER A 647 28.39 -12.85 -15.13
N LYS A 648 27.47 -13.35 -15.96
CA LYS A 648 27.43 -13.06 -17.40
C LYS A 648 27.33 -11.55 -17.66
N THR A 649 26.48 -10.84 -16.90
CA THR A 649 26.35 -9.39 -17.04
C THR A 649 27.65 -8.67 -16.66
N ALA A 650 28.37 -9.12 -15.61
CA ALA A 650 29.67 -8.55 -15.26
C ALA A 650 30.71 -8.79 -16.37
N ALA A 651 30.75 -10.01 -16.96
CA ALA A 651 31.62 -10.31 -18.09
C ALA A 651 31.38 -9.40 -19.28
N ASN A 652 30.11 -9.19 -19.65
CA ASN A 652 29.74 -8.32 -20.77
C ASN A 652 30.07 -6.85 -20.53
N LEU A 653 29.95 -6.36 -19.27
CA LEU A 653 30.28 -5.00 -18.91
C LEU A 653 31.80 -4.73 -18.90
N LEU A 654 32.59 -5.71 -18.42
CA LEU A 654 34.03 -5.53 -18.30
C LEU A 654 34.75 -5.81 -19.62
N TRP A 655 34.32 -6.82 -20.38
CA TRP A 655 34.95 -7.23 -21.63
C TRP A 655 33.93 -7.54 -22.74
N PRO A 656 33.28 -6.50 -23.30
CA PRO A 656 32.26 -6.68 -24.35
C PRO A 656 32.78 -7.47 -25.54
N GLY A 657 32.16 -8.63 -25.82
CA GLY A 657 32.52 -9.47 -26.97
C GLY A 657 33.90 -10.22 -26.89
N LYS A 658 34.54 -10.16 -25.73
CA LYS A 658 35.84 -10.87 -25.51
C LYS A 658 35.65 -12.00 -24.50
N ASP A 659 36.53 -13.03 -24.58
CA ASP A 659 36.59 -14.09 -23.57
C ASP A 659 37.14 -13.54 -22.26
N PRO A 660 36.36 -13.62 -21.14
CA PRO A 660 36.79 -13.13 -19.85
C PRO A 660 37.71 -14.10 -19.07
N ILE A 661 37.80 -15.39 -19.46
CA ILE A 661 38.59 -16.39 -18.72
C ILE A 661 40.06 -16.05 -18.77
N GLY A 662 40.76 -16.11 -17.64
CA GLY A 662 42.18 -15.76 -17.50
C GLY A 662 42.46 -14.26 -17.47
N ARG A 663 41.46 -13.38 -17.75
CA ARG A 663 41.64 -11.94 -17.61
C ARG A 663 41.61 -11.54 -16.17
N ARG A 664 42.16 -10.36 -15.87
CA ARG A 664 42.30 -9.89 -14.50
C ARG A 664 41.48 -8.62 -14.26
N LEU A 665 40.92 -8.54 -13.09
CA LEU A 665 40.22 -7.37 -12.58
C LEU A 665 40.80 -6.96 -11.24
N GLN A 666 40.70 -5.71 -10.92
CA GLN A 666 41.17 -5.14 -9.66
C GLN A 666 40.05 -4.35 -8.99
N ARG A 667 39.85 -4.60 -7.72
CA ARG A 667 38.90 -3.86 -6.90
C ARG A 667 39.49 -2.52 -6.47
N GLN A 668 38.76 -1.47 -6.56
CA GLN A 668 39.21 -0.14 -6.13
C GLN A 668 39.65 -0.15 -4.66
N GLY A 669 40.78 0.47 -4.38
CA GLY A 669 41.40 0.52 -3.05
C GLY A 669 42.30 -0.67 -2.71
N LEU A 670 42.40 -1.69 -3.57
CA LEU A 670 43.30 -2.81 -3.40
C LEU A 670 44.42 -2.71 -4.42
N ALA A 671 45.61 -3.18 -4.02
CA ALA A 671 46.76 -3.27 -4.92
C ALA A 671 46.78 -4.57 -5.76
N THR A 672 45.93 -5.53 -5.42
CA THR A 672 45.95 -6.87 -5.95
C THR A 672 45.04 -7.01 -7.16
N TRP A 673 45.47 -7.88 -8.10
CA TRP A 673 44.72 -8.28 -9.29
C TRP A 673 44.13 -9.67 -9.08
N GLU A 674 42.84 -9.83 -9.42
CA GLU A 674 42.13 -11.10 -9.33
C GLU A 674 41.95 -11.70 -10.74
N THR A 675 42.15 -13.02 -10.89
CA THR A 675 41.98 -13.71 -12.17
C THR A 675 40.59 -14.32 -12.30
N VAL A 676 39.94 -14.08 -13.40
CA VAL A 676 38.64 -14.70 -13.70
C VAL A 676 38.84 -16.15 -14.11
N VAL A 677 38.31 -17.09 -13.32
CA VAL A 677 38.40 -18.53 -13.57
C VAL A 677 37.08 -19.14 -14.05
N GLY A 678 35.97 -18.42 -13.88
CA GLY A 678 34.67 -18.89 -14.32
C GLY A 678 33.65 -17.78 -14.57
N VAL A 679 32.70 -18.07 -15.43
CA VAL A 679 31.54 -17.24 -15.70
C VAL A 679 30.27 -18.04 -15.40
N VAL A 680 29.36 -17.47 -14.60
CA VAL A 680 28.09 -18.07 -14.21
C VAL A 680 26.90 -17.31 -14.76
N ASP A 681 25.73 -17.93 -14.74
CA ASP A 681 24.48 -17.24 -15.05
C ASP A 681 24.22 -16.09 -14.09
N ASP A 682 23.47 -15.11 -14.58
CA ASP A 682 23.04 -13.97 -13.76
C ASP A 682 21.98 -14.40 -12.74
N VAL A 683 22.02 -13.82 -11.54
CA VAL A 683 21.05 -14.05 -10.47
C VAL A 683 20.31 -12.76 -10.09
N MET A 684 19.05 -12.89 -9.75
CA MET A 684 18.25 -11.81 -9.18
C MET A 684 18.52 -11.70 -7.69
N GLN A 685 19.30 -10.69 -7.30
CA GLN A 685 19.82 -10.58 -5.93
C GLN A 685 18.82 -9.93 -4.96
N TYR A 686 18.12 -8.88 -5.37
CA TYR A 686 17.29 -8.10 -4.45
C TYR A 686 15.80 -8.44 -4.54
N SER A 687 15.28 -8.58 -5.74
CA SER A 687 13.85 -8.81 -5.98
C SER A 687 13.66 -9.44 -7.37
N PHE A 688 12.57 -10.17 -7.55
CA PHE A 688 12.18 -10.68 -8.88
C PHE A 688 11.74 -9.57 -9.86
N ARG A 689 11.64 -8.34 -9.41
CA ARG A 689 11.29 -7.18 -10.24
C ARG A 689 12.50 -6.44 -10.78
N ASP A 690 13.64 -6.59 -10.11
CA ASP A 690 14.87 -5.89 -10.49
C ASP A 690 15.61 -6.64 -11.58
N PRO A 691 16.36 -5.95 -12.45
CA PRO A 691 17.23 -6.61 -13.39
C PRO A 691 18.35 -7.36 -12.64
N PRO A 692 18.88 -8.45 -13.24
CA PRO A 692 20.03 -9.16 -12.68
C PRO A 692 21.21 -8.22 -12.45
N GLN A 693 21.87 -8.38 -11.30
CA GLN A 693 23.02 -7.58 -10.95
C GLN A 693 24.32 -8.15 -11.59
N ALA A 694 25.23 -7.26 -11.97
CA ALA A 694 26.58 -7.65 -12.37
C ALA A 694 27.38 -8.02 -11.12
N LEU A 695 27.61 -9.31 -10.89
CA LEU A 695 28.18 -9.87 -9.68
C LEU A 695 29.61 -10.39 -9.90
N VAL A 696 30.47 -10.17 -8.89
CA VAL A 696 31.78 -10.78 -8.74
C VAL A 696 31.78 -11.64 -7.48
N TYR A 697 32.05 -12.92 -7.61
CA TYR A 697 32.14 -13.89 -6.51
C TYR A 697 33.60 -14.11 -6.12
N PHE A 698 33.91 -13.70 -4.90
CA PHE A 698 35.24 -13.91 -4.30
C PHE A 698 35.29 -15.22 -3.50
N PRO A 699 36.47 -15.84 -3.32
CA PRO A 699 36.66 -16.92 -2.36
C PRO A 699 36.52 -16.40 -0.93
N LEU A 700 36.26 -17.27 0.06
CA LEU A 700 36.07 -16.93 1.48
C LEU A 700 37.26 -16.16 2.06
N VAL A 701 38.47 -16.50 1.66
CA VAL A 701 39.66 -15.71 1.98
C VAL A 701 39.93 -14.82 0.78
N GLY A 702 39.49 -13.59 0.86
CA GLY A 702 39.81 -12.57 -0.13
C GLY A 702 41.29 -12.22 -0.14
N PRO A 703 41.74 -11.40 -1.09
CA PRO A 703 43.15 -11.01 -1.28
C PRO A 703 43.72 -10.16 -0.15
N GLU A 704 42.95 -9.82 0.83
CA GLU A 704 43.25 -8.91 1.93
C GLU A 704 43.11 -9.63 3.28
N PRO A 705 43.77 -9.11 4.34
CA PRO A 705 43.59 -9.61 5.70
C PRO A 705 42.10 -9.55 6.12
N ARG A 706 41.77 -10.28 7.15
CA ARG A 706 40.45 -10.61 7.65
C ARG A 706 39.42 -9.46 7.77
N SER A 707 39.77 -8.18 7.73
CA SER A 707 38.79 -7.08 7.63
C SER A 707 37.77 -7.25 6.50
N TRP A 708 38.02 -8.16 5.59
CA TRP A 708 37.23 -8.53 4.43
C TRP A 708 36.58 -9.92 4.53
N ALA A 709 36.91 -10.73 5.53
CA ALA A 709 36.32 -12.05 5.70
C ALA A 709 34.88 -11.92 6.21
N VAL A 710 34.02 -12.74 5.67
CA VAL A 710 32.62 -12.85 6.04
C VAL A 710 32.51 -13.39 7.46
N SER A 711 32.09 -12.58 8.41
CA SER A 711 31.96 -12.99 9.81
C SER A 711 30.74 -13.87 10.09
N SER A 712 29.79 -13.94 9.18
CA SER A 712 28.54 -14.68 9.36
C SER A 712 27.95 -15.09 8.00
N PRO A 713 28.54 -16.11 7.36
CA PRO A 713 28.10 -16.57 6.06
C PRO A 713 26.75 -17.30 6.15
N ALA A 714 26.03 -17.31 5.05
CA ALA A 714 24.83 -18.09 4.86
C ALA A 714 25.19 -19.45 4.27
N PHE A 715 24.86 -20.52 4.97
CA PHE A 715 24.97 -21.87 4.48
C PHE A 715 23.76 -22.23 3.62
N VAL A 716 24.00 -22.87 2.50
CA VAL A 716 22.99 -23.30 1.53
C VAL A 716 23.05 -24.82 1.45
N VAL A 717 22.00 -25.49 1.87
CA VAL A 717 21.89 -26.96 1.96
C VAL A 717 20.79 -27.43 1.00
N LYS A 718 21.19 -28.16 -0.06
CA LYS A 718 20.25 -28.80 -0.98
C LYS A 718 19.79 -30.12 -0.38
N THR A 719 18.52 -30.32 -0.13
CA THR A 719 17.95 -31.52 0.48
C THR A 719 16.45 -31.62 0.23
N ALA A 720 15.93 -32.78 -0.09
CA ALA A 720 14.49 -33.03 -0.18
C ALA A 720 13.74 -32.76 1.14
N ARG A 721 14.44 -32.70 2.29
CA ARG A 721 13.90 -32.46 3.63
C ARG A 721 14.06 -31.00 4.08
N ALA A 722 14.13 -30.05 3.16
CA ALA A 722 14.38 -28.64 3.45
C ALA A 722 13.43 -28.05 4.51
N GLU A 723 12.17 -28.48 4.58
CA GLU A 723 11.18 -28.03 5.56
C GLU A 723 11.36 -28.66 6.96
N THR A 724 12.10 -29.76 7.09
CA THR A 724 12.17 -30.54 8.34
C THR A 724 13.58 -30.73 8.90
N ILE A 725 14.62 -30.37 8.14
CA ILE A 725 16.02 -30.62 8.52
C ILE A 725 16.55 -29.70 9.64
N ALA A 726 15.88 -28.57 9.91
CA ALA A 726 16.34 -27.55 10.83
C ALA A 726 16.75 -28.04 12.22
N PRO A 727 16.04 -28.98 12.90
CA PRO A 727 16.47 -29.50 14.21
C PRO A 727 17.80 -30.25 14.18
N GLU A 728 18.05 -31.04 13.13
CA GLU A 728 19.31 -31.81 12.97
C GLU A 728 20.50 -30.87 12.76
N ILE A 729 20.31 -29.84 11.90
CA ILE A 729 21.35 -28.82 11.68
C ILE A 729 21.59 -28.02 12.95
N ARG A 730 20.53 -27.66 13.70
CA ARG A 730 20.68 -26.93 14.99
C ARG A 730 21.47 -27.75 16.01
N ALA A 731 21.24 -29.05 16.09
CA ALA A 731 22.02 -29.95 16.96
C ALA A 731 23.49 -30.00 16.53
N LEU A 732 23.76 -30.05 15.23
CA LEU A 732 25.12 -30.01 14.70
C LEU A 732 25.83 -28.67 14.99
N VAL A 733 25.13 -27.54 14.79
CA VAL A 733 25.65 -26.20 15.12
C VAL A 733 26.00 -26.12 16.61
N HIS A 734 25.12 -26.61 17.48
CA HIS A 734 25.36 -26.60 18.93
C HIS A 734 26.59 -27.47 19.30
N LYS A 735 26.84 -28.60 18.60
CA LYS A 735 28.00 -29.45 18.82
C LYS A 735 29.31 -28.80 18.35
N VAL A 736 29.32 -28.14 17.18
CA VAL A 736 30.50 -27.60 16.52
C VAL A 736 30.87 -26.19 16.99
N ALA A 737 29.85 -25.36 17.22
CA ALA A 737 30.01 -23.98 17.64
C ALA A 737 28.93 -23.64 18.70
N PRO A 738 29.05 -24.12 19.96
CA PRO A 738 28.05 -23.96 21.01
C PRO A 738 27.68 -22.51 21.31
N SER A 739 28.63 -21.59 21.09
CA SER A 739 28.44 -20.15 21.31
C SER A 739 27.88 -19.38 20.11
N ALA A 740 27.76 -20.04 18.93
CA ALA A 740 27.27 -19.40 17.72
C ALA A 740 25.75 -19.57 17.58
N PRO A 741 24.98 -18.51 17.60
CA PRO A 741 23.56 -18.59 17.34
C PRO A 741 23.30 -18.96 15.88
N MET A 742 22.37 -19.90 15.66
CA MET A 742 21.80 -20.17 14.35
C MET A 742 20.62 -19.22 14.12
N TYR A 743 20.68 -18.42 13.07
CA TYR A 743 19.68 -17.40 12.76
C TYR A 743 19.41 -17.31 11.25
N ARG A 744 18.43 -16.49 10.83
CA ARG A 744 18.00 -16.35 9.43
C ARG A 744 17.79 -17.71 8.76
N VAL A 745 16.97 -18.50 9.44
CA VAL A 745 16.64 -19.85 9.02
C VAL A 745 15.49 -19.78 8.06
N PHE A 746 15.74 -20.09 6.79
CA PHE A 746 14.75 -20.00 5.71
C PHE A 746 14.80 -21.24 4.82
N THR A 747 13.71 -21.49 4.10
CA THR A 747 13.78 -22.21 2.84
C THR A 747 13.81 -21.20 1.70
N MET A 748 14.54 -21.47 0.62
CA MET A 748 14.54 -20.56 -0.55
C MET A 748 13.16 -20.39 -1.15
N ALA A 749 12.32 -21.44 -1.10
CA ALA A 749 10.92 -21.37 -1.50
C ALA A 749 10.11 -20.39 -0.61
N GLY A 750 10.40 -20.38 0.69
CA GLY A 750 9.82 -19.41 1.65
C GLY A 750 10.21 -17.98 1.30
N LEU A 751 11.51 -17.70 1.12
CA LEU A 751 12.00 -16.37 0.74
C LEU A 751 11.42 -15.90 -0.60
N ALA A 752 11.34 -16.78 -1.60
CA ALA A 752 10.71 -16.48 -2.88
C ALA A 752 9.23 -16.12 -2.72
N LYS A 753 8.51 -16.84 -1.87
CA LYS A 753 7.13 -16.54 -1.54
C LYS A 753 6.99 -15.19 -0.83
N ASP A 754 7.86 -14.90 0.14
CA ASP A 754 7.84 -13.67 0.93
C ASP A 754 8.15 -12.44 0.06
N SER A 755 9.04 -12.56 -0.92
CA SER A 755 9.34 -11.47 -1.87
C SER A 755 8.14 -11.09 -2.75
N MET A 756 7.14 -11.99 -2.91
CA MET A 756 5.92 -11.77 -3.66
C MET A 756 4.69 -11.45 -2.78
N VAL A 757 4.83 -11.45 -1.45
CA VAL A 757 3.68 -11.29 -0.52
C VAL A 757 2.93 -9.97 -0.77
N GLN A 758 3.61 -8.87 -1.01
CA GLN A 758 2.97 -7.58 -1.23
C GLN A 758 2.08 -7.59 -2.49
N LEU A 759 2.54 -8.20 -3.58
CA LEU A 759 1.77 -8.30 -4.82
C LEU A 759 0.59 -9.27 -4.65
N SER A 760 0.84 -10.44 -4.03
CA SER A 760 -0.19 -11.44 -3.79
C SER A 760 -1.29 -10.93 -2.86
N PHE A 761 -0.94 -10.15 -1.82
CA PHE A 761 -1.90 -9.50 -0.92
C PHE A 761 -2.77 -8.48 -1.65
N THR A 762 -2.17 -7.61 -2.47
CA THR A 762 -2.90 -6.63 -3.27
C THR A 762 -3.83 -7.31 -4.27
N MET A 763 -3.34 -8.36 -4.95
CA MET A 763 -4.12 -9.19 -5.87
C MET A 763 -5.32 -9.86 -5.18
N LEU A 764 -5.09 -10.49 -4.02
CA LEU A 764 -6.15 -11.16 -3.25
C LEU A 764 -7.23 -10.18 -2.82
N THR A 765 -6.84 -9.05 -2.26
CA THR A 765 -7.76 -8.02 -1.75
C THR A 765 -8.59 -7.42 -2.88
N LEU A 766 -7.96 -7.07 -3.99
CA LEU A 766 -8.68 -6.54 -5.16
C LEU A 766 -9.54 -7.62 -5.83
N GLY A 767 -9.10 -8.89 -5.82
CA GLY A 767 -9.88 -10.04 -6.27
C GLY A 767 -11.17 -10.24 -5.45
N ILE A 768 -11.08 -10.15 -4.13
CA ILE A 768 -12.25 -10.19 -3.24
C ILE A 768 -13.18 -9.00 -3.52
N ALA A 769 -12.65 -7.78 -3.62
CA ALA A 769 -13.44 -6.59 -3.93
C ALA A 769 -14.15 -6.71 -5.30
N SER A 770 -13.45 -7.23 -6.32
CA SER A 770 -14.02 -7.46 -7.66
C SER A 770 -15.10 -8.52 -7.65
N SER A 771 -14.91 -9.61 -6.90
CA SER A 771 -15.91 -10.67 -6.75
C SER A 771 -17.17 -10.15 -6.06
N LEU A 772 -17.01 -9.37 -4.98
CA LEU A 772 -18.13 -8.69 -4.31
C LEU A 772 -18.85 -7.71 -5.23
N ALA A 773 -18.11 -6.91 -5.99
CA ALA A 773 -18.67 -5.99 -6.97
C ALA A 773 -19.48 -6.70 -8.05
N LEU A 774 -18.99 -7.85 -8.57
CA LEU A 774 -19.71 -8.69 -9.54
C LEU A 774 -21.00 -9.26 -8.96
N ILE A 775 -20.94 -9.83 -7.76
CA ILE A 775 -22.12 -10.39 -7.08
C ILE A 775 -23.16 -9.30 -6.86
N LEU A 776 -22.74 -8.16 -6.32
CA LEU A 776 -23.62 -7.02 -6.07
C LEU A 776 -24.20 -6.46 -7.39
N GLY A 777 -23.38 -6.38 -8.44
CA GLY A 777 -23.81 -5.95 -9.77
C GLY A 777 -24.86 -6.90 -10.37
N ALA A 778 -24.63 -8.22 -10.29
CA ALA A 778 -25.56 -9.23 -10.77
C ALA A 778 -26.89 -9.20 -9.97
N VAL A 779 -26.84 -9.07 -8.65
CA VAL A 779 -28.01 -8.94 -7.76
C VAL A 779 -28.81 -7.67 -8.08
N GLY A 780 -28.12 -6.54 -8.31
CA GLY A 780 -28.74 -5.28 -8.68
C GLY A 780 -29.46 -5.36 -10.02
N LEU A 781 -28.81 -5.89 -11.04
CA LEU A 781 -29.40 -6.10 -12.37
C LEU A 781 -30.61 -7.07 -12.32
N TYR A 782 -30.47 -8.19 -11.60
CA TYR A 782 -31.55 -9.12 -11.34
C TYR A 782 -32.75 -8.43 -10.67
N GLY A 783 -32.51 -7.64 -9.64
CA GLY A 783 -33.55 -6.91 -8.91
C GLY A 783 -34.32 -5.93 -9.81
N VAL A 784 -33.60 -5.15 -10.63
CA VAL A 784 -34.20 -4.20 -11.57
C VAL A 784 -35.05 -4.92 -12.63
N LEU A 785 -34.51 -5.95 -13.25
CA LEU A 785 -35.19 -6.68 -14.29
C LEU A 785 -36.42 -7.47 -13.76
N SER A 786 -36.30 -8.09 -12.59
CA SER A 786 -37.42 -8.75 -11.91
C SER A 786 -38.57 -7.79 -11.62
N TYR A 787 -38.23 -6.59 -11.18
CA TYR A 787 -39.24 -5.55 -10.93
C TYR A 787 -39.91 -5.06 -12.24
N ILE A 788 -39.12 -4.79 -13.30
CA ILE A 788 -39.64 -4.38 -14.60
C ILE A 788 -40.62 -5.43 -15.13
N VAL A 789 -40.27 -6.71 -14.99
CA VAL A 789 -41.15 -7.84 -15.36
C VAL A 789 -42.43 -7.82 -14.56
N ALA A 790 -42.34 -7.65 -13.22
CA ALA A 790 -43.49 -7.59 -12.34
C ALA A 790 -44.45 -6.41 -12.67
N GLN A 791 -43.89 -5.25 -13.01
CA GLN A 791 -44.72 -4.10 -13.46
C GLN A 791 -45.44 -4.32 -14.80
N ARG A 792 -44.83 -5.09 -15.70
CA ARG A 792 -45.36 -5.35 -17.05
C ARG A 792 -46.08 -6.70 -17.17
N THR A 793 -46.37 -7.37 -16.04
CA THR A 793 -46.98 -8.72 -16.05
C THR A 793 -48.29 -8.71 -16.81
N ARG A 794 -49.13 -7.69 -16.63
CA ARG A 794 -50.42 -7.54 -17.38
C ARG A 794 -50.19 -7.31 -18.89
N GLU A 795 -49.22 -6.43 -19.25
CA GLU A 795 -48.84 -6.20 -20.67
C GLU A 795 -48.34 -7.47 -21.34
N ILE A 796 -47.44 -8.18 -20.62
CA ILE A 796 -46.89 -9.47 -21.07
C ILE A 796 -47.97 -10.50 -21.18
N GLY A 797 -48.88 -10.57 -20.20
CA GLY A 797 -50.04 -11.49 -20.22
C GLY A 797 -50.97 -11.24 -21.42
N VAL A 798 -51.30 -9.99 -21.70
CA VAL A 798 -52.09 -9.58 -22.87
C VAL A 798 -51.40 -10.00 -24.19
N ARG A 799 -50.11 -9.74 -24.32
CA ARG A 799 -49.32 -10.14 -25.50
C ARG A 799 -49.28 -11.66 -25.69
N MET A 800 -49.13 -12.41 -24.59
CA MET A 800 -49.16 -13.88 -24.64
C MET A 800 -50.55 -14.41 -24.95
N ALA A 801 -51.61 -13.80 -24.44
CA ALA A 801 -52.99 -14.12 -24.77
C ALA A 801 -53.32 -13.86 -26.28
N LEU A 802 -52.65 -12.85 -26.88
CA LEU A 802 -52.74 -12.51 -28.30
C LEU A 802 -51.79 -13.35 -29.20
N GLY A 803 -51.13 -14.40 -28.64
CA GLY A 803 -50.34 -15.37 -29.42
C GLY A 803 -48.83 -15.07 -29.47
N ALA A 804 -48.31 -14.16 -28.66
CA ALA A 804 -46.85 -13.95 -28.59
C ALA A 804 -46.14 -15.18 -27.99
N GLU A 805 -45.12 -15.69 -28.66
CA GLU A 805 -44.32 -16.81 -28.21
C GLU A 805 -43.51 -16.46 -26.98
N ALA A 806 -43.36 -17.38 -26.00
CA ALA A 806 -42.55 -17.25 -24.81
C ALA A 806 -41.08 -16.88 -25.14
N GLY A 807 -40.57 -17.33 -26.32
CA GLY A 807 -39.25 -16.97 -26.84
C GLY A 807 -39.09 -15.50 -27.15
N THR A 808 -40.10 -14.85 -27.69
CA THR A 808 -40.12 -13.42 -28.04
C THR A 808 -40.09 -12.54 -26.77
N VAL A 809 -40.88 -12.89 -25.74
CA VAL A 809 -40.89 -12.21 -24.45
C VAL A 809 -39.52 -12.32 -23.76
N ARG A 810 -38.93 -13.53 -23.73
CA ARG A 810 -37.61 -13.78 -23.16
C ARG A 810 -36.53 -12.96 -23.86
N ARG A 811 -36.51 -12.94 -25.20
CA ARG A 811 -35.55 -12.16 -26.00
C ARG A 811 -35.69 -10.66 -25.75
N MET A 812 -36.88 -10.14 -25.58
CA MET A 812 -37.14 -8.74 -25.29
C MET A 812 -36.53 -8.32 -23.93
N VAL A 813 -36.74 -9.09 -22.85
CA VAL A 813 -36.21 -8.80 -21.52
C VAL A 813 -34.71 -8.93 -21.50
N VAL A 814 -34.13 -9.99 -22.09
CA VAL A 814 -32.68 -10.17 -22.17
C VAL A 814 -32.01 -9.05 -22.97
N ALA A 815 -32.61 -8.63 -24.10
CA ALA A 815 -32.06 -7.55 -24.93
C ALA A 815 -32.06 -6.21 -24.20
N GLN A 816 -33.07 -5.95 -23.36
CA GLN A 816 -33.08 -4.74 -22.51
C GLN A 816 -31.94 -4.77 -21.49
N GLY A 817 -31.74 -5.88 -20.76
CA GLY A 817 -30.65 -6.07 -19.83
C GLY A 817 -29.29 -5.99 -20.53
N ALA A 818 -29.12 -6.65 -21.66
CA ALA A 818 -27.91 -6.63 -22.47
C ALA A 818 -27.50 -5.20 -22.90
N ARG A 819 -28.48 -4.38 -23.31
CA ARG A 819 -28.22 -2.98 -23.72
C ARG A 819 -27.67 -2.15 -22.55
N VAL A 820 -28.27 -2.26 -21.36
CA VAL A 820 -27.84 -1.53 -20.16
C VAL A 820 -26.43 -1.96 -19.74
N VAL A 821 -26.16 -3.28 -19.74
CA VAL A 821 -24.83 -3.83 -19.43
C VAL A 821 -23.81 -3.40 -20.48
N ALA A 822 -24.13 -3.42 -21.76
CA ALA A 822 -23.22 -3.01 -22.84
C ALA A 822 -22.82 -1.53 -22.70
N VAL A 823 -23.76 -0.63 -22.41
CA VAL A 823 -23.45 0.78 -22.13
C VAL A 823 -22.53 0.90 -20.91
N GLY A 824 -22.82 0.16 -19.83
CA GLY A 824 -21.97 0.11 -18.63
C GLY A 824 -20.57 -0.41 -18.92
N VAL A 825 -20.44 -1.41 -19.78
CA VAL A 825 -19.14 -1.95 -20.23
C VAL A 825 -18.35 -0.90 -21.00
N VAL A 826 -18.98 -0.19 -21.96
CA VAL A 826 -18.29 0.86 -22.73
C VAL A 826 -17.76 1.97 -21.81
N ILE A 827 -18.59 2.46 -20.90
CA ILE A 827 -18.19 3.46 -19.91
C ILE A 827 -17.10 2.90 -18.98
N GLY A 828 -17.27 1.66 -18.51
CA GLY A 828 -16.31 1.00 -17.63
C GLY A 828 -14.94 0.81 -18.27
N VAL A 829 -14.86 0.45 -19.55
CA VAL A 829 -13.62 0.37 -20.32
C VAL A 829 -12.94 1.75 -20.40
N ALA A 830 -13.70 2.81 -20.70
CA ALA A 830 -13.15 4.17 -20.78
C ALA A 830 -12.60 4.64 -19.43
N VAL A 831 -13.32 4.40 -18.33
CA VAL A 831 -12.87 4.75 -16.97
C VAL A 831 -11.69 3.88 -16.56
N ALA A 832 -11.69 2.58 -16.84
CA ALA A 832 -10.56 1.68 -16.57
C ALA A 832 -9.31 2.12 -17.30
N PHE A 833 -9.42 2.49 -18.59
CA PHE A 833 -8.30 3.01 -19.39
C PHE A 833 -7.64 4.24 -18.74
N ALA A 834 -8.43 5.16 -18.19
CA ALA A 834 -7.93 6.31 -17.46
C ALA A 834 -7.31 5.94 -16.10
N SER A 835 -7.92 4.97 -15.38
CA SER A 835 -7.56 4.60 -13.99
C SER A 835 -6.36 3.65 -13.92
N THR A 836 -6.14 2.79 -14.91
CA THR A 836 -5.07 1.77 -14.89
C THR A 836 -3.67 2.37 -14.88
N ARG A 837 -3.50 3.62 -15.31
CA ARG A 837 -2.23 4.36 -15.17
C ARG A 837 -1.79 4.49 -13.70
N ALA A 838 -2.74 4.60 -12.78
CA ALA A 838 -2.44 4.64 -11.34
C ALA A 838 -1.93 3.28 -10.81
N LEU A 839 -2.25 2.17 -11.49
CA LEU A 839 -1.78 0.83 -11.15
C LEU A 839 -0.41 0.51 -11.78
N GLY A 840 0.10 1.33 -12.70
CA GLY A 840 1.32 1.03 -13.45
C GLY A 840 2.52 0.68 -12.58
N SER A 841 2.71 1.36 -11.44
CA SER A 841 3.78 1.07 -10.50
C SER A 841 3.63 -0.25 -9.73
N LEU A 842 2.43 -0.84 -9.75
CA LEU A 842 2.14 -2.14 -9.11
C LEU A 842 2.26 -3.31 -10.08
N LEU A 843 2.25 -3.04 -11.39
CA LEU A 843 2.32 -4.06 -12.43
C LEU A 843 3.76 -4.45 -12.71
N PHE A 844 3.95 -5.70 -13.11
CA PHE A 844 5.22 -6.26 -13.56
C PHE A 844 5.00 -7.10 -14.82
N GLY A 845 5.78 -6.85 -15.87
CA GLY A 845 5.73 -7.62 -17.11
C GLY A 845 4.41 -7.54 -17.89
N VAL A 846 3.53 -6.59 -17.52
CA VAL A 846 2.23 -6.38 -18.16
C VAL A 846 2.00 -4.90 -18.34
N ASP A 847 1.59 -4.50 -19.53
CA ASP A 847 1.21 -3.11 -19.80
C ASP A 847 -0.06 -2.73 -19.05
N ALA A 848 -0.11 -1.46 -18.58
CA ALA A 848 -1.31 -0.92 -17.93
C ALA A 848 -2.57 -0.98 -18.82
N VAL A 849 -2.39 -1.06 -20.14
CA VAL A 849 -3.44 -1.21 -21.16
C VAL A 849 -3.26 -2.53 -21.89
N ASP A 850 -3.40 -3.64 -21.16
CA ASP A 850 -3.31 -4.96 -21.74
C ASP A 850 -4.62 -5.37 -22.45
N ALA A 851 -4.59 -5.43 -23.78
CA ALA A 851 -5.76 -5.72 -24.60
C ALA A 851 -6.45 -7.05 -24.23
N ALA A 852 -5.70 -8.10 -23.91
CA ALA A 852 -6.26 -9.40 -23.57
C ALA A 852 -7.05 -9.35 -22.25
N THR A 853 -6.57 -8.63 -21.24
CA THR A 853 -7.28 -8.42 -19.97
C THR A 853 -8.53 -7.57 -20.19
N PHE A 854 -8.44 -6.47 -20.93
CA PHE A 854 -9.59 -5.60 -21.20
C PHE A 854 -10.70 -6.35 -21.94
N VAL A 855 -10.37 -7.09 -23.00
CA VAL A 855 -11.35 -7.88 -23.77
C VAL A 855 -11.92 -9.03 -22.93
N GLY A 856 -11.06 -9.79 -22.26
CA GLY A 856 -11.48 -10.94 -21.45
C GLY A 856 -12.41 -10.57 -20.30
N MET A 857 -12.08 -9.48 -19.56
CA MET A 857 -12.90 -9.02 -18.43
C MET A 857 -14.20 -8.36 -18.90
N SER A 858 -14.18 -7.65 -20.04
CA SER A 858 -15.39 -7.09 -20.65
C SER A 858 -16.33 -8.21 -21.12
N ALA A 859 -15.80 -9.25 -21.75
CA ALA A 859 -16.58 -10.42 -22.17
C ALA A 859 -17.18 -11.15 -20.96
N SER A 860 -16.39 -11.35 -19.90
CA SER A 860 -16.86 -11.96 -18.65
C SER A 860 -18.01 -11.16 -18.02
N MET A 861 -17.89 -9.81 -18.00
CA MET A 861 -18.95 -8.93 -17.47
C MET A 861 -20.23 -9.01 -18.31
N LEU A 862 -20.11 -9.07 -19.65
CA LEU A 862 -21.26 -9.25 -20.54
C LEU A 862 -21.94 -10.60 -20.29
N ILE A 863 -21.18 -11.69 -20.17
CA ILE A 863 -21.71 -13.03 -19.88
C ILE A 863 -22.48 -13.05 -18.56
N ILE A 864 -21.88 -12.50 -17.48
CA ILE A 864 -22.53 -12.43 -16.16
C ILE A 864 -23.80 -11.59 -16.22
N GLY A 865 -23.78 -10.45 -16.93
CA GLY A 865 -24.93 -9.60 -17.12
C GLY A 865 -26.07 -10.30 -17.90
N LEU A 866 -25.71 -11.05 -18.94
CA LEU A 866 -26.69 -11.87 -19.69
C LEU A 866 -27.30 -12.97 -18.81
N LEU A 867 -26.48 -13.67 -18.02
CA LEU A 867 -26.94 -14.72 -17.09
C LEU A 867 -27.89 -14.15 -16.03
N ALA A 868 -27.53 -13.00 -15.44
CA ALA A 868 -28.35 -12.29 -14.46
C ALA A 868 -29.70 -11.83 -15.06
N SER A 869 -29.73 -11.51 -16.36
CA SER A 869 -30.93 -11.10 -17.09
C SER A 869 -31.80 -12.28 -17.46
N TYR A 870 -31.23 -13.49 -17.64
CA TYR A 870 -31.93 -14.66 -18.11
C TYR A 870 -32.98 -15.21 -17.13
N VAL A 871 -32.68 -15.17 -15.82
CA VAL A 871 -33.59 -15.71 -14.79
C VAL A 871 -34.92 -14.92 -14.73
N PRO A 872 -34.94 -13.56 -14.66
CA PRO A 872 -36.17 -12.77 -14.76
C PRO A 872 -36.91 -12.98 -16.09
N ALA A 873 -36.14 -13.06 -17.20
CA ALA A 873 -36.70 -13.29 -18.52
C ALA A 873 -37.45 -14.64 -18.63
N ARG A 874 -36.88 -15.70 -18.02
CA ARG A 874 -37.51 -17.02 -17.95
C ARG A 874 -38.76 -16.99 -17.08
N ARG A 875 -38.80 -16.25 -16.00
CA ARG A 875 -40.02 -16.07 -15.18
C ARG A 875 -41.08 -15.31 -15.95
N ALA A 876 -40.69 -14.21 -16.65
CA ALA A 876 -41.61 -13.46 -17.51
C ALA A 876 -42.30 -14.30 -18.57
N SER A 877 -41.58 -15.24 -19.21
CA SER A 877 -42.06 -16.11 -20.26
C SER A 877 -42.94 -17.28 -19.76
N ARG A 878 -43.12 -17.46 -18.44
CA ARG A 878 -43.96 -18.51 -17.82
C ARG A 878 -45.18 -17.95 -17.09
N VAL A 879 -45.51 -16.69 -17.27
CA VAL A 879 -46.68 -16.05 -16.65
C VAL A 879 -47.92 -16.61 -17.31
N ASP A 880 -48.86 -17.10 -16.49
CA ASP A 880 -50.17 -17.58 -16.99
C ASP A 880 -51.02 -16.38 -17.45
N PRO A 881 -51.43 -16.35 -18.74
CA PRO A 881 -52.26 -15.25 -19.26
C PRO A 881 -53.59 -15.08 -18.52
N ILE A 882 -54.16 -16.18 -18.00
CA ILE A 882 -55.47 -16.18 -17.35
C ILE A 882 -55.35 -15.56 -15.93
N GLU A 883 -54.31 -15.93 -15.17
CA GLU A 883 -54.06 -15.33 -13.82
C GLU A 883 -53.69 -13.86 -13.94
N SER A 884 -52.93 -13.46 -14.98
CA SER A 884 -52.50 -12.05 -15.15
C SER A 884 -53.65 -11.11 -15.57
N LEU A 885 -54.77 -11.64 -16.07
CA LEU A 885 -55.97 -10.87 -16.40
C LEU A 885 -57.00 -10.89 -15.27
N ARG A 886 -56.95 -11.86 -14.33
CA ARG A 886 -57.84 -11.97 -13.17
C ARG A 886 -57.40 -11.25 -11.92
N GLY A 887 -56.15 -10.76 -11.84
CA GLY A 887 -55.66 -10.06 -10.66
C GLY A 887 -56.20 -8.65 -10.59
N ASP A 888 -57.14 -8.40 -9.65
CA ASP A 888 -57.49 -7.12 -9.07
C ASP A 888 -56.52 -6.73 -7.98
#